data_483f2e921be8c3649914cca34addc352
#
_entry.id   483f2e921be8c3649914cca34addc352
#
_cell.length_a   1.000
_cell.length_b   1.000
_cell.length_c   1.000
_cell.angle_alpha   90.00
_cell.angle_beta   90.00
_cell.angle_gamma   90.00
#
_symmetry.space_group_name_H-M   'P 1'
#
loop_
_entity.id
_entity.type
_entity.pdbx_description
1 polymer ?
#
loop_
_entity_poly.entity_id
_entity_poly.type
_entity_poly.pdbx_seq_one_letter_code
_entity_poly.pdbx_strand_id
1 'polypeptide(L)'
;MRNFTHSLFLLLFLTASSSVFGQITIAEARLLGANANVTFRGVITNGSELGLIRYIQDATGGLAIYSSNFAGQLNRGDSVEISGTIVDYNGLFELNPVTASNPFGLTTLPNPQVVTPLQLNEDLESELVRLNGVVFADGGNTFAGNTSYTFTQGAEQATIYVRNGSPLIGQIIPVGSIDLVGICSQYNAIYQVLARDTNDFIVPPGINIISTININNLQTNGATISWETDLAGTTEVTYGLTPLLELGTLSDNNPVTAHSFTLNTLLPGQIYYVQASSSLNGDTSSSSIQVFGTQSLSAGWIKSYFNHDVDTTNGSTLPELAQINMLDDSLIAYINRAEQTLDLTIYDFDNASISSVSDAINAAYNRGVRVRFISDGNQAATNLGTLDLLPAIPQLLSPVGGNFTIMHNKFVVIDADHEDPNKPIVWTGSTNWTDRQINRDPNNVIIFQDQTLARTYKLEFEEMWGSTNENADTTVSRFGFEKQDNTPHEFVIGGKRVECYFSPSDNTNQELIKTLLTANDSVQFATMLITRYDIANAIDTLIANGVIVSGLIDDATSTTVFTQISASMGNQLFVNPDTNIIMHHKFFVVDAETENDPIVWTGSHNWSSNANTKNDENTLVVHDAEVADWYRRAYFRLTHPVIPDSTVGILHLESTSAVQVFPTLVNQPSAIQLVSSSNEPASIQLTDMQGKILYNGKLNLKKGQTLSLSMLPNVADGLYLVSVRTSNSIFSKKIQVVN
;
A
#
# COMPACT_ATOMS: atom_id res chain seq x y z
N MET A 1 -72.66 78.68 20.36
CA MET A 1 -72.70 78.96 18.92
C MET A 1 -71.31 78.72 18.33
N ARG A 2 -71.29 78.01 17.29
CA ARG A 2 -70.19 77.61 16.41
C ARG A 2 -69.13 76.70 16.93
N ASN A 3 -69.28 75.43 16.55
CA ASN A 3 -68.33 74.32 16.55
C ASN A 3 -67.25 74.61 15.56
N PHE A 4 -65.95 74.26 15.96
CA PHE A 4 -64.88 74.00 15.06
C PHE A 4 -64.28 72.63 15.36
N THR A 5 -64.52 71.74 14.47
CA THR A 5 -63.93 70.42 14.41
C THR A 5 -62.55 70.54 13.78
N HIS A 6 -61.49 70.13 14.51
CA HIS A 6 -60.14 69.93 13.97
C HIS A 6 -59.91 68.43 13.72
N SER A 7 -59.83 68.09 12.44
CA SER A 7 -59.36 66.77 12.00
C SER A 7 -57.84 66.73 12.12
N LEU A 8 -57.33 65.81 12.98
CA LEU A 8 -55.91 65.54 13.14
C LEU A 8 -55.54 64.42 12.15
N PHE A 9 -54.80 64.75 11.09
CA PHE A 9 -54.18 63.77 10.18
C PHE A 9 -52.94 63.20 10.85
N LEU A 10 -52.98 61.92 11.27
CA LEU A 10 -51.82 61.20 11.78
C LEU A 10 -51.03 60.67 10.60
N LEU A 11 -49.91 61.30 10.29
CA LEU A 11 -48.94 60.84 9.28
C LEU A 11 -48.05 59.74 9.91
N LEU A 12 -48.34 58.48 9.54
CA LEU A 12 -47.50 57.33 9.97
C LEU A 12 -46.25 57.35 9.12
N PHE A 13 -45.12 57.78 9.69
CA PHE A 13 -43.80 57.56 9.10
C PHE A 13 -43.42 56.10 9.39
N LEU A 14 -43.48 55.23 8.37
CA LEU A 14 -42.79 53.96 8.36
C LEU A 14 -41.30 54.24 8.21
N THR A 15 -40.58 54.30 9.30
CA THR A 15 -39.12 54.18 9.27
C THR A 15 -38.79 52.72 8.98
N ALA A 16 -38.45 52.40 7.73
CA ALA A 16 -37.75 51.19 7.41
C ALA A 16 -36.39 51.27 8.13
N SER A 17 -36.29 50.64 9.30
CA SER A 17 -35.01 50.38 9.93
C SER A 17 -34.30 49.34 9.05
N SER A 18 -33.48 49.82 8.12
CA SER A 18 -32.39 49.01 7.60
C SER A 18 -31.50 48.66 8.81
N SER A 19 -31.61 47.45 9.32
CA SER A 19 -30.62 46.92 10.24
C SER A 19 -29.29 46.94 9.49
N VAL A 20 -28.48 47.95 9.76
CA VAL A 20 -27.05 47.92 9.45
C VAL A 20 -26.50 46.85 10.36
N PHE A 21 -26.37 45.62 9.85
CA PHE A 21 -25.57 44.64 10.51
C PHE A 21 -24.14 45.21 10.55
N GLY A 22 -23.68 45.58 11.74
CA GLY A 22 -22.30 45.98 11.95
C GLY A 22 -21.41 44.81 11.49
N GLN A 23 -20.30 45.19 10.90
CA GLN A 23 -19.26 44.21 10.52
C GLN A 23 -18.81 43.49 11.79
N ILE A 24 -18.99 42.14 11.83
CA ILE A 24 -18.59 41.30 12.96
C ILE A 24 -17.16 40.80 12.72
N THR A 25 -16.47 40.39 13.75
CA THR A 25 -15.18 39.71 13.67
C THR A 25 -15.36 38.27 13.23
N ILE A 26 -14.28 37.60 12.76
CA ILE A 26 -14.34 36.18 12.40
C ILE A 26 -14.65 35.31 13.63
N ALA A 27 -14.09 35.62 14.80
CA ALA A 27 -14.43 34.89 16.02
C ALA A 27 -15.93 35.02 16.38
N GLU A 28 -16.53 36.23 16.26
CA GLU A 28 -17.97 36.41 16.45
C GLU A 28 -18.80 35.63 15.42
N ALA A 29 -18.34 35.58 14.16
CA ALA A 29 -18.98 34.80 13.11
C ALA A 29 -18.98 33.31 13.43
N ARG A 30 -17.84 32.74 13.88
CA ARG A 30 -17.71 31.35 14.30
C ARG A 30 -18.62 30.99 15.46
N LEU A 31 -18.77 31.89 16.44
CA LEU A 31 -19.68 31.69 17.60
C LEU A 31 -21.15 31.60 17.19
N LEU A 32 -21.55 32.15 16.05
CA LEU A 32 -22.91 32.00 15.52
C LEU A 32 -23.17 30.58 14.99
N GLY A 33 -22.13 29.86 14.62
CA GLY A 33 -22.21 28.46 14.19
C GLY A 33 -22.78 28.24 12.80
N ALA A 34 -22.98 26.98 12.46
CA ALA A 34 -23.51 26.56 11.16
C ALA A 34 -24.91 27.12 10.88
N ASN A 35 -25.20 27.43 9.60
CA ASN A 35 -26.38 28.07 9.06
C ASN A 35 -26.53 29.58 9.37
N ALA A 36 -25.54 30.21 10.02
CA ALA A 36 -25.55 31.66 10.22
C ALA A 36 -25.16 32.40 8.93
N ASN A 37 -25.90 33.46 8.59
CA ASN A 37 -25.51 34.39 7.55
C ASN A 37 -24.65 35.50 8.16
N VAL A 38 -23.45 35.65 7.65
CA VAL A 38 -22.43 36.54 8.24
C VAL A 38 -21.81 37.46 7.18
N THR A 39 -21.29 38.61 7.66
CA THR A 39 -20.44 39.50 6.88
C THR A 39 -19.29 39.93 7.75
N PHE A 40 -18.07 39.71 7.31
CA PHE A 40 -16.85 40.04 8.04
C PHE A 40 -15.73 40.44 7.07
N ARG A 41 -14.66 41.02 7.60
CA ARG A 41 -13.49 41.42 6.83
C ARG A 41 -12.25 40.72 7.37
N GLY A 42 -11.36 40.26 6.44
CA GLY A 42 -10.09 39.66 6.78
C GLY A 42 -9.12 39.70 5.62
N VAL A 43 -8.02 38.99 5.78
CA VAL A 43 -6.96 38.83 4.79
C VAL A 43 -6.97 37.37 4.30
N ILE A 44 -6.97 37.22 2.98
CA ILE A 44 -6.87 35.89 2.35
C ILE A 44 -5.44 35.38 2.54
N THR A 45 -5.30 34.20 3.15
CA THR A 45 -4.00 33.64 3.55
C THR A 45 -3.40 32.67 2.54
N ASN A 46 -4.20 32.20 1.54
CA ASN A 46 -3.74 31.34 0.45
C ASN A 46 -4.32 31.76 -0.91
N GLY A 47 -3.71 31.30 -1.99
CA GLY A 47 -4.17 31.45 -3.36
C GLY A 47 -4.73 30.16 -3.95
N SER A 48 -4.45 29.91 -5.24
CA SER A 48 -4.92 28.74 -5.98
C SER A 48 -4.19 27.43 -5.62
N GLU A 49 -3.12 27.51 -4.85
CA GLU A 49 -2.29 26.36 -4.43
C GLU A 49 -3.04 25.31 -3.60
N LEU A 50 -4.16 25.71 -2.97
CA LEU A 50 -5.05 24.78 -2.25
C LEU A 50 -6.36 24.47 -3.02
N GLY A 51 -6.39 24.73 -4.32
CA GLY A 51 -7.56 24.47 -5.18
C GLY A 51 -8.66 25.55 -5.03
N LEU A 52 -9.91 25.13 -4.83
CA LEU A 52 -11.05 26.04 -4.72
C LEU A 52 -11.25 26.63 -3.31
N ILE A 53 -10.58 26.09 -2.31
CA ILE A 53 -10.69 26.60 -0.94
C ILE A 53 -9.78 27.80 -0.75
N ARG A 54 -10.27 28.80 -0.04
CA ARG A 54 -9.51 29.94 0.48
C ARG A 54 -9.66 29.98 1.98
N TYR A 55 -8.67 30.55 2.64
CA TYR A 55 -8.73 30.81 4.07
C TYR A 55 -8.62 32.31 4.27
N ILE A 56 -9.43 32.85 5.15
CA ILE A 56 -9.46 34.25 5.53
C ILE A 56 -9.21 34.37 7.02
N GLN A 57 -8.36 35.33 7.41
CA GLN A 57 -8.00 35.53 8.79
C GLN A 57 -8.08 37.03 9.14
N ASP A 58 -8.57 37.34 10.34
CA ASP A 58 -8.47 38.66 10.97
C ASP A 58 -7.66 38.58 12.28
N ALA A 59 -7.70 39.56 13.12
CA ALA A 59 -6.99 39.60 14.40
C ALA A 59 -7.64 38.65 15.46
N THR A 60 -8.79 38.07 15.19
CA THR A 60 -9.61 37.34 16.16
C THR A 60 -9.76 35.86 15.81
N GLY A 61 -9.49 35.45 14.57
CA GLY A 61 -9.62 34.08 14.14
C GLY A 61 -9.55 33.90 12.63
N GLY A 62 -9.69 32.65 12.19
CA GLY A 62 -9.74 32.25 10.80
C GLY A 62 -11.07 31.57 10.41
N LEU A 63 -11.39 31.57 9.10
CA LEU A 63 -12.51 30.83 8.53
C LEU A 63 -12.16 30.37 7.11
N ALA A 64 -12.60 29.15 6.74
CA ALA A 64 -12.48 28.67 5.38
C ALA A 64 -13.56 29.28 4.48
N ILE A 65 -13.27 29.42 3.19
CA ILE A 65 -14.18 29.89 2.14
C ILE A 65 -14.17 28.84 1.01
N TYR A 66 -15.29 28.24 0.73
CA TYR A 66 -15.40 27.32 -0.40
C TYR A 66 -16.37 27.87 -1.45
N SER A 67 -15.84 28.27 -2.60
CA SER A 67 -16.67 28.85 -3.66
C SER A 67 -16.01 28.73 -5.04
N SER A 68 -16.65 28.05 -5.97
CA SER A 68 -16.22 28.01 -7.36
C SER A 68 -16.30 29.35 -8.08
N ASN A 69 -17.20 30.22 -7.64
CA ASN A 69 -17.44 31.53 -8.29
C ASN A 69 -16.44 32.61 -7.84
N PHE A 70 -15.97 32.56 -6.60
CA PHE A 70 -15.12 33.59 -6.00
C PHE A 70 -13.66 33.17 -5.83
N ALA A 71 -13.36 31.86 -5.80
CA ALA A 71 -12.01 31.37 -5.57
C ALA A 71 -10.97 31.94 -6.56
N GLY A 72 -11.33 32.08 -7.84
CA GLY A 72 -10.44 32.67 -8.86
C GLY A 72 -10.20 34.16 -8.73
N GLN A 73 -10.93 34.86 -7.84
CA GLN A 73 -10.85 36.31 -7.62
C GLN A 73 -10.13 36.65 -6.31
N LEU A 74 -9.89 35.67 -5.44
CA LEU A 74 -9.31 35.85 -4.12
C LEU A 74 -7.88 35.27 -4.11
N ASN A 75 -6.90 36.16 -3.89
CA ASN A 75 -5.49 35.79 -3.89
C ASN A 75 -4.85 36.02 -2.52
N ARG A 76 -3.75 35.34 -2.27
CA ARG A 76 -2.96 35.50 -1.04
C ARG A 76 -2.59 36.97 -0.82
N GLY A 77 -2.95 37.53 0.33
CA GLY A 77 -2.73 38.91 0.71
C GLY A 77 -3.87 39.90 0.38
N ASP A 78 -4.94 39.44 -0.29
CA ASP A 78 -6.11 40.28 -0.52
C ASP A 78 -6.83 40.58 0.81
N SER A 79 -7.03 41.87 1.10
CA SER A 79 -7.97 42.32 2.14
C SER A 79 -9.36 42.36 1.54
N VAL A 80 -10.31 41.65 2.11
CA VAL A 80 -11.65 41.47 1.55
C VAL A 80 -12.72 41.52 2.63
N GLU A 81 -13.84 42.16 2.33
CA GLU A 81 -15.10 41.98 3.05
C GLU A 81 -15.91 40.92 2.30
N ILE A 82 -16.37 39.91 3.03
CA ILE A 82 -17.07 38.77 2.42
C ILE A 82 -18.34 38.46 3.19
N SER A 83 -19.37 38.06 2.45
CA SER A 83 -20.67 37.66 3.00
C SER A 83 -21.05 36.27 2.53
N GLY A 84 -21.67 35.51 3.39
CA GLY A 84 -22.16 34.17 3.05
C GLY A 84 -22.78 33.44 4.24
N THR A 85 -22.99 32.16 4.08
CA THR A 85 -23.55 31.28 5.12
C THR A 85 -22.45 30.36 5.63
N ILE A 86 -22.32 30.23 6.95
CA ILE A 86 -21.41 29.27 7.58
C ILE A 86 -22.01 27.87 7.45
N VAL A 87 -21.20 26.92 7.02
CA VAL A 87 -21.51 25.48 7.04
C VAL A 87 -20.42 24.73 7.79
N ASP A 88 -20.77 23.62 8.40
CA ASP A 88 -19.83 22.67 8.95
C ASP A 88 -19.59 21.59 7.88
N TYR A 89 -18.38 21.50 7.37
CA TYR A 89 -17.95 20.49 6.42
C TYR A 89 -16.94 19.54 7.06
N ASN A 90 -17.39 18.43 7.62
CA ASN A 90 -16.56 17.45 8.31
C ASN A 90 -15.70 18.08 9.45
N GLY A 91 -16.30 18.92 10.26
CA GLY A 91 -15.65 19.64 11.35
C GLY A 91 -15.11 21.02 10.96
N LEU A 92 -14.69 21.23 9.70
CA LEU A 92 -14.18 22.52 9.23
C LEU A 92 -15.34 23.51 8.99
N PHE A 93 -15.29 24.67 9.65
CA PHE A 93 -16.23 25.75 9.33
C PHE A 93 -15.86 26.44 8.02
N GLU A 94 -16.80 26.41 7.07
CA GLU A 94 -16.65 27.02 5.75
C GLU A 94 -17.74 28.08 5.47
N LEU A 95 -17.39 29.16 4.81
CA LEU A 95 -18.34 30.08 4.21
C LEU A 95 -18.79 29.51 2.86
N ASN A 96 -20.01 28.98 2.82
CA ASN A 96 -20.61 28.34 1.63
C ASN A 96 -22.14 28.31 1.71
N PRO A 97 -22.89 28.94 0.79
CA PRO A 97 -22.42 29.73 -0.33
C PRO A 97 -21.90 31.10 0.06
N VAL A 98 -20.94 31.61 -0.71
CA VAL A 98 -20.54 33.02 -0.69
C VAL A 98 -21.56 33.82 -1.49
N THR A 99 -22.06 34.91 -0.91
CA THR A 99 -23.11 35.76 -1.52
C THR A 99 -22.57 37.10 -2.04
N ALA A 100 -21.49 37.63 -1.44
CA ALA A 100 -20.83 38.83 -1.87
C ALA A 100 -19.34 38.85 -1.48
N SER A 101 -18.51 39.56 -2.26
CA SER A 101 -17.10 39.76 -1.99
C SER A 101 -16.69 41.16 -2.47
N ASN A 102 -16.15 42.00 -1.58
CA ASN A 102 -15.69 43.34 -1.83
C ASN A 102 -14.20 43.45 -1.50
N PRO A 103 -13.29 43.44 -2.49
CA PRO A 103 -11.85 43.57 -2.26
C PRO A 103 -11.47 45.02 -1.90
N PHE A 104 -10.51 45.14 -0.99
CA PHE A 104 -9.93 46.43 -0.55
C PHE A 104 -8.47 46.62 -0.98
N GLY A 105 -7.93 45.64 -1.74
CA GLY A 105 -6.55 45.61 -2.21
C GLY A 105 -5.63 44.73 -1.37
N LEU A 106 -4.35 44.73 -1.74
CA LEU A 106 -3.34 43.90 -1.10
C LEU A 106 -2.92 44.46 0.27
N THR A 107 -2.66 43.59 1.21
CA THR A 107 -2.11 43.90 2.53
C THR A 107 -1.11 42.82 2.95
N THR A 108 -0.40 43.06 4.06
CA THR A 108 0.48 42.05 4.64
C THR A 108 -0.31 40.91 5.22
N LEU A 109 0.21 39.69 5.05
CA LEU A 109 -0.36 38.51 5.69
C LEU A 109 -0.32 38.63 7.23
N PRO A 110 -1.28 38.05 7.94
CA PRO A 110 -1.17 37.86 9.38
C PRO A 110 0.14 37.13 9.73
N ASN A 111 0.76 37.51 10.84
CA ASN A 111 1.92 36.77 11.35
C ASN A 111 1.46 35.37 11.80
N PRO A 112 2.12 34.31 11.36
CA PRO A 112 1.79 32.97 11.85
C PRO A 112 1.98 32.88 13.37
N GLN A 113 1.01 32.31 14.07
CA GLN A 113 1.13 32.03 15.49
C GLN A 113 2.09 30.85 15.70
N VAL A 114 3.08 31.00 16.59
CA VAL A 114 4.01 29.90 16.92
C VAL A 114 3.31 28.96 17.88
N VAL A 115 3.23 27.70 17.49
CA VAL A 115 2.50 26.64 18.21
C VAL A 115 3.28 25.32 18.20
N THR A 116 2.87 24.37 19.03
CA THR A 116 3.32 22.98 18.99
C THR A 116 2.25 22.08 18.36
N PRO A 117 2.58 20.84 17.94
CA PRO A 117 1.62 19.88 17.39
C PRO A 117 0.36 19.69 18.23
N LEU A 118 0.49 19.58 19.56
CA LEU A 118 -0.66 19.41 20.47
C LEU A 118 -1.53 20.66 20.64
N GLN A 119 -1.05 21.82 20.20
CA GLN A 119 -1.82 23.06 20.23
C GLN A 119 -2.68 23.28 18.97
N LEU A 120 -2.55 22.43 17.94
CA LEU A 120 -3.43 22.46 16.78
C LEU A 120 -4.83 22.01 17.22
N ASN A 121 -5.79 22.94 17.22
CA ASN A 121 -7.14 22.72 17.73
C ASN A 121 -8.14 23.68 17.08
N GLU A 122 -9.39 23.65 17.53
CA GLU A 122 -10.51 24.49 17.07
C GLU A 122 -10.22 25.99 17.14
N ASP A 123 -9.51 26.44 18.19
CA ASP A 123 -9.23 27.87 18.37
C ASP A 123 -8.29 28.43 17.30
N LEU A 124 -7.51 27.56 16.65
CA LEU A 124 -6.56 27.90 15.59
C LEU A 124 -7.05 27.51 14.19
N GLU A 125 -8.21 26.89 14.09
CA GLU A 125 -8.74 26.45 12.81
C GLU A 125 -8.83 27.62 11.81
N SER A 126 -8.30 27.37 10.60
CA SER A 126 -8.25 28.34 9.50
C SER A 126 -7.27 29.49 9.67
N GLU A 127 -6.41 29.47 10.69
CA GLU A 127 -5.38 30.47 10.92
C GLU A 127 -4.00 30.01 10.42
N LEU A 128 -3.14 31.00 10.15
CA LEU A 128 -1.72 30.75 9.89
C LEU A 128 -0.99 30.39 11.19
N VAL A 129 -0.32 29.25 11.18
CA VAL A 129 0.49 28.75 12.28
C VAL A 129 1.94 28.55 11.82
N ARG A 130 2.87 28.54 12.78
CA ARG A 130 4.27 28.17 12.60
C ARG A 130 4.66 27.16 13.67
N LEU A 131 5.23 26.07 13.25
CA LEU A 131 5.82 25.06 14.12
C LEU A 131 7.33 25.07 13.87
N ASN A 132 8.12 25.31 14.92
CA ASN A 132 9.56 25.46 14.81
C ASN A 132 10.26 24.12 15.05
N GLY A 133 11.24 23.80 14.21
CA GLY A 133 12.08 22.62 14.42
C GLY A 133 11.33 21.30 14.23
N VAL A 134 10.39 21.24 13.27
CA VAL A 134 9.70 20.00 12.92
C VAL A 134 10.57 19.12 12.02
N VAL A 135 10.41 17.80 12.15
CA VAL A 135 11.10 16.81 11.33
C VAL A 135 10.06 15.86 10.73
N PHE A 136 10.09 15.69 9.43
CA PHE A 136 9.19 14.77 8.73
C PHE A 136 9.68 13.33 8.83
N ALA A 137 8.75 12.40 9.08
CA ALA A 137 9.05 10.97 9.05
C ALA A 137 9.52 10.50 7.66
N ASP A 138 8.88 11.02 6.62
CA ASP A 138 9.12 10.70 5.21
C ASP A 138 10.18 11.57 4.53
N GLY A 139 11.06 12.24 5.29
CA GLY A 139 12.08 13.13 4.74
C GLY A 139 12.92 12.47 3.64
N GLY A 140 13.10 13.18 2.50
CA GLY A 140 13.81 12.69 1.32
C GLY A 140 12.93 11.99 0.28
N ASN A 141 11.74 11.56 0.61
CA ASN A 141 10.73 11.11 -0.35
C ASN A 141 10.10 12.31 -1.08
N THR A 142 9.17 12.08 -1.98
CA THR A 142 8.45 13.14 -2.69
C THR A 142 7.01 13.25 -2.22
N PHE A 143 6.49 14.46 -2.13
CA PHE A 143 5.09 14.69 -1.84
C PHE A 143 4.18 14.15 -2.95
N ALA A 144 3.15 13.40 -2.58
CA ALA A 144 2.05 12.98 -3.45
C ALA A 144 0.76 13.74 -3.11
N GLY A 145 -0.15 13.84 -4.08
CA GLY A 145 -1.46 14.45 -3.87
C GLY A 145 -2.41 13.57 -3.07
N ASN A 146 -3.33 14.20 -2.33
CA ASN A 146 -4.31 13.55 -1.44
C ASN A 146 -3.65 12.63 -0.40
N THR A 147 -2.52 13.07 0.15
CA THR A 147 -1.72 12.28 1.09
C THR A 147 -1.40 13.11 2.33
N SER A 148 -1.47 12.48 3.50
CA SER A 148 -1.01 13.04 4.78
C SER A 148 0.42 12.58 5.05
N TYR A 149 1.25 13.49 5.56
CA TYR A 149 2.63 13.23 5.95
C TYR A 149 2.83 13.63 7.39
N THR A 150 3.37 12.71 8.18
CA THR A 150 3.61 12.92 9.60
C THR A 150 4.88 13.73 9.83
N PHE A 151 4.82 14.66 10.79
CA PHE A 151 6.00 15.33 11.32
C PHE A 151 5.97 15.31 12.84
N THR A 152 7.14 15.41 13.44
CA THR A 152 7.33 15.48 14.90
C THR A 152 8.01 16.79 15.30
N GLN A 153 7.72 17.24 16.53
CA GLN A 153 8.43 18.30 17.21
C GLN A 153 8.74 17.80 18.64
N GLY A 154 9.96 17.33 18.85
CA GLY A 154 10.27 16.56 20.06
C GLY A 154 9.44 15.27 20.13
N ALA A 155 8.68 15.10 21.22
CA ALA A 155 7.79 13.95 21.40
C ALA A 155 6.36 14.18 20.86
N GLU A 156 6.03 15.38 20.38
CA GLU A 156 4.72 15.71 19.86
C GLU A 156 4.65 15.45 18.34
N GLN A 157 3.49 15.08 17.85
CA GLN A 157 3.28 14.70 16.46
C GLN A 157 2.03 15.38 15.88
N ALA A 158 2.10 15.73 14.58
CA ALA A 158 0.95 16.16 13.77
C ALA A 158 1.21 15.81 12.29
N THR A 159 0.29 16.20 11.42
CA THR A 159 0.39 15.92 9.98
C THR A 159 0.25 17.18 9.13
N ILE A 160 0.90 17.18 7.96
CA ILE A 160 0.47 18.01 6.85
C ILE A 160 -0.40 17.19 5.89
N TYR A 161 -1.38 17.83 5.27
CA TYR A 161 -2.14 17.20 4.19
C TYR A 161 -1.86 17.91 2.86
N VAL A 162 -1.38 17.15 1.88
CA VAL A 162 -1.09 17.65 0.53
C VAL A 162 -2.29 17.41 -0.36
N ARG A 163 -3.02 18.47 -0.71
CA ARG A 163 -4.20 18.38 -1.57
C ARG A 163 -3.82 18.02 -3.00
N ASN A 164 -4.75 17.41 -3.74
CA ASN A 164 -4.57 17.22 -5.18
C ASN A 164 -4.45 18.56 -5.90
N GLY A 165 -3.47 18.68 -6.80
CA GLY A 165 -3.14 19.93 -7.50
C GLY A 165 -2.27 20.92 -6.70
N SER A 166 -1.81 20.55 -5.50
CA SER A 166 -0.82 21.33 -4.73
C SER A 166 0.52 21.43 -5.48
N PRO A 167 1.20 22.60 -5.43
CA PRO A 167 2.55 22.77 -5.99
C PRO A 167 3.62 21.98 -5.24
N LEU A 168 3.29 21.40 -4.10
CA LEU A 168 4.19 20.50 -3.35
C LEU A 168 4.33 19.13 -4.02
N ILE A 169 3.38 18.71 -4.85
CA ILE A 169 3.42 17.38 -5.50
C ILE A 169 4.69 17.24 -6.34
N GLY A 170 5.45 16.17 -6.08
CA GLY A 170 6.74 15.91 -6.73
C GLY A 170 7.93 16.68 -6.14
N GLN A 171 7.70 17.59 -5.17
CA GLN A 171 8.80 18.21 -4.40
C GLN A 171 9.32 17.24 -3.35
N ILE A 172 10.61 17.35 -3.02
CA ILE A 172 11.24 16.53 -1.97
C ILE A 172 10.73 16.99 -0.60
N ILE A 173 10.33 16.04 0.23
CA ILE A 173 9.98 16.25 1.63
C ILE A 173 11.27 16.62 2.38
N PRO A 174 11.29 17.74 3.14
CA PRO A 174 12.48 18.15 3.87
C PRO A 174 13.01 17.04 4.77
N VAL A 175 14.32 16.81 4.72
CA VAL A 175 15.04 15.98 5.68
C VAL A 175 15.60 16.90 6.79
N GLY A 176 15.76 16.40 7.99
CA GLY A 176 16.23 17.21 9.12
C GLY A 176 15.19 18.23 9.61
N SER A 177 15.63 19.07 10.54
CA SER A 177 14.77 20.00 11.26
C SER A 177 14.49 21.26 10.43
N ILE A 178 13.23 21.63 10.28
CA ILE A 178 12.78 22.87 9.60
C ILE A 178 11.71 23.58 10.43
N ASP A 179 11.47 24.85 10.13
CA ASP A 179 10.28 25.54 10.60
C ASP A 179 9.18 25.45 9.53
N LEU A 180 8.02 24.93 9.93
CA LEU A 180 6.86 24.75 9.07
C LEU A 180 5.86 25.89 9.27
N VAL A 181 5.53 26.60 8.21
CA VAL A 181 4.41 27.54 8.17
C VAL A 181 3.26 26.91 7.39
N GLY A 182 2.03 27.15 7.81
CA GLY A 182 0.88 26.65 7.07
C GLY A 182 -0.43 27.10 7.71
N ILE A 183 -1.52 26.61 7.18
CA ILE A 183 -2.87 26.89 7.69
C ILE A 183 -3.30 25.71 8.55
N CYS A 184 -3.70 25.93 9.80
CA CYS A 184 -4.35 24.93 10.63
C CYS A 184 -5.72 24.63 10.02
N SER A 185 -5.97 23.39 9.66
CA SER A 185 -7.22 22.95 9.05
C SER A 185 -7.74 21.71 9.73
N GLN A 186 -9.03 21.45 9.64
CA GLN A 186 -9.68 20.29 10.24
C GLN A 186 -10.30 19.41 9.17
N TYR A 187 -10.22 18.11 9.40
CA TYR A 187 -11.02 17.11 8.68
C TYR A 187 -11.50 16.05 9.68
N ASN A 188 -12.82 15.99 9.90
CA ASN A 188 -13.43 15.24 11.01
C ASN A 188 -12.82 15.66 12.37
N ALA A 189 -12.29 14.74 13.13
CA ALA A 189 -11.66 15.00 14.44
C ALA A 189 -10.16 15.34 14.35
N ILE A 190 -9.57 15.42 13.14
CA ILE A 190 -8.13 15.58 12.97
C ILE A 190 -7.81 17.02 12.58
N TYR A 191 -6.93 17.67 13.36
CA TYR A 191 -6.30 18.93 12.99
C TYR A 191 -4.99 18.65 12.27
N GLN A 192 -4.79 19.32 11.13
CA GLN A 192 -3.65 19.14 10.24
C GLN A 192 -3.17 20.51 9.71
N VAL A 193 -1.94 20.57 9.23
CA VAL A 193 -1.39 21.76 8.61
C VAL A 193 -1.49 21.65 7.10
N LEU A 194 -1.92 22.71 6.42
CA LEU A 194 -1.88 22.86 4.98
C LEU A 194 -0.75 23.81 4.60
N ALA A 195 0.38 23.28 4.20
CA ALA A 195 1.45 24.06 3.61
C ALA A 195 1.05 24.50 2.18
N ARG A 196 1.31 25.74 1.85
CA ARG A 196 0.82 26.38 0.62
C ARG A 196 1.76 26.15 -0.57
N ASP A 197 3.06 26.28 -0.30
CA ASP A 197 4.14 26.02 -1.26
C ASP A 197 5.46 25.77 -0.51
N THR A 198 6.56 25.56 -1.23
CA THR A 198 7.87 25.25 -0.64
C THR A 198 8.46 26.36 0.21
N ASN A 199 7.97 27.63 0.12
CA ASN A 199 8.42 28.71 0.99
C ASN A 199 7.85 28.58 2.41
N ASP A 200 6.90 27.70 2.62
CA ASP A 200 6.36 27.39 3.96
C ASP A 200 7.31 26.44 4.73
N PHE A 201 8.33 25.87 4.08
CA PHE A 201 9.39 25.08 4.69
C PHE A 201 10.64 25.95 4.87
N ILE A 202 10.87 26.45 6.06
CA ILE A 202 11.94 27.40 6.37
C ILE A 202 13.09 26.62 7.01
N VAL A 203 14.22 26.53 6.33
CA VAL A 203 15.45 25.93 6.88
C VAL A 203 16.04 26.91 7.89
N PRO A 204 16.21 26.52 9.18
CA PRO A 204 16.86 27.38 10.17
C PRO A 204 18.31 27.69 9.79
N PRO A 205 18.87 28.84 10.19
CA PRO A 205 20.30 29.07 10.07
C PRO A 205 21.08 28.10 10.99
N GLY A 206 22.27 27.67 10.57
CA GLY A 206 23.10 26.73 11.32
C GLY A 206 23.34 25.43 10.56
N ILE A 207 23.75 24.37 11.26
CA ILE A 207 23.95 23.05 10.67
C ILE A 207 22.61 22.38 10.41
N ASN A 208 22.46 21.76 9.22
CA ASN A 208 21.22 21.05 8.85
C ASN A 208 21.53 19.68 8.27
N ILE A 209 20.76 18.66 8.65
CA ILE A 209 20.76 17.35 7.99
C ILE A 209 20.09 17.53 6.63
N ILE A 210 20.77 17.09 5.55
CA ILE A 210 20.35 17.25 4.15
C ILE A 210 20.10 15.93 3.42
N SER A 211 20.35 14.79 4.06
CA SER A 211 20.06 13.46 3.51
C SER A 211 19.10 12.69 4.40
N THR A 212 18.47 11.65 3.85
CA THR A 212 17.79 10.63 4.66
C THR A 212 18.79 9.92 5.56
N ILE A 213 18.28 9.40 6.70
CA ILE A 213 19.05 8.53 7.56
C ILE A 213 19.06 7.14 6.92
N ASN A 214 20.24 6.65 6.63
CA ASN A 214 20.44 5.32 6.07
C ASN A 214 20.92 4.38 7.18
N ILE A 215 20.16 3.32 7.45
CA ILE A 215 20.52 2.24 8.39
C ILE A 215 20.86 1.03 7.56
N ASN A 216 22.12 0.63 7.56
CA ASN A 216 22.62 -0.45 6.74
C ASN A 216 23.57 -1.37 7.52
N ASN A 217 24.12 -2.37 6.83
CA ASN A 217 25.05 -3.32 7.42
C ASN A 217 24.49 -3.93 8.72
N LEU A 218 23.21 -4.34 8.68
CA LEU A 218 22.57 -4.99 9.80
C LEU A 218 23.32 -6.27 10.17
N GLN A 219 23.68 -6.39 11.44
CA GLN A 219 24.39 -7.54 12.00
C GLN A 219 23.65 -8.05 13.24
N THR A 220 24.04 -9.21 13.73
CA THR A 220 23.46 -9.77 14.98
C THR A 220 23.73 -8.90 16.20
N ASN A 221 24.77 -8.06 16.15
CA ASN A 221 25.18 -7.22 17.28
C ASN A 221 25.29 -5.75 16.93
N GLY A 222 24.80 -5.31 15.76
CA GLY A 222 24.98 -3.92 15.36
C GLY A 222 24.34 -3.54 14.04
N ALA A 223 24.47 -2.24 13.75
CA ALA A 223 24.07 -1.61 12.49
C ALA A 223 24.93 -0.36 12.25
N THR A 224 25.01 0.10 11.01
CA THR A 224 25.66 1.36 10.65
C THR A 224 24.60 2.38 10.28
N ILE A 225 24.63 3.54 10.96
CA ILE A 225 23.75 4.68 10.74
C ILE A 225 24.56 5.75 10.01
N SER A 226 24.05 6.29 8.89
CA SER A 226 24.75 7.31 8.10
C SER A 226 23.82 8.39 7.58
N TRP A 227 24.33 9.62 7.48
CA TRP A 227 23.61 10.80 6.98
C TRP A 227 24.59 11.88 6.50
N GLU A 228 24.09 12.92 5.87
CA GLU A 228 24.85 14.08 5.42
C GLU A 228 24.31 15.38 6.01
N THR A 229 25.21 16.34 6.24
CA THR A 229 24.89 17.71 6.66
C THR A 229 25.47 18.73 5.69
N ASP A 230 24.85 19.94 5.65
CA ASP A 230 25.31 21.07 4.83
C ASP A 230 26.58 21.72 5.34
N LEU A 231 26.83 21.64 6.64
CA LEU A 231 28.05 22.13 7.32
C LEU A 231 28.72 20.99 8.10
N ALA A 232 30.04 21.10 8.26
CA ALA A 232 30.77 20.11 9.04
C ALA A 232 30.46 20.22 10.54
N GLY A 233 29.97 19.15 11.13
CA GLY A 233 29.58 19.07 12.53
C GLY A 233 29.95 17.73 13.19
N THR A 234 29.55 17.55 14.44
CA THR A 234 29.71 16.29 15.20
C THR A 234 28.89 15.17 14.59
N THR A 235 29.26 13.91 14.85
CA THR A 235 28.46 12.72 14.53
C THR A 235 27.90 12.18 15.83
N GLU A 236 26.58 12.21 16.03
CA GLU A 236 25.93 11.79 17.26
C GLU A 236 24.78 10.82 16.94
N VAL A 237 24.68 9.73 17.70
CA VAL A 237 23.61 8.74 17.61
C VAL A 237 23.06 8.47 18.99
N THR A 238 21.79 8.79 19.20
CA THR A 238 21.05 8.46 20.43
C THR A 238 20.13 7.28 20.14
N TYR A 239 20.10 6.27 21.01
CA TYR A 239 19.35 5.04 20.73
C TYR A 239 18.73 4.43 22.01
N GLY A 240 17.76 3.55 21.82
CA GLY A 240 17.04 2.89 22.90
C GLY A 240 16.25 1.68 22.44
N LEU A 241 15.58 1.02 23.37
CA LEU A 241 14.60 -0.05 23.10
C LEU A 241 13.19 0.50 22.94
N THR A 242 13.01 1.78 23.24
CA THR A 242 11.76 2.52 23.11
C THR A 242 12.01 3.87 22.41
N PRO A 243 10.98 4.57 21.94
CA PRO A 243 11.13 5.93 21.39
C PRO A 243 11.72 6.95 22.37
N LEU A 244 11.91 6.60 23.64
CA LEU A 244 12.57 7.47 24.64
C LEU A 244 14.10 7.45 24.53
N LEU A 245 14.68 6.58 23.68
CA LEU A 245 16.12 6.50 23.39
C LEU A 245 16.99 6.33 24.66
N GLU A 246 16.53 5.54 25.60
CA GLU A 246 17.00 5.43 26.98
C GLU A 246 18.38 4.77 27.17
N LEU A 247 18.96 4.19 26.11
CA LEU A 247 20.30 3.60 26.17
C LEU A 247 21.42 4.64 26.02
N GLY A 248 21.09 5.87 25.66
CA GLY A 248 21.98 7.02 25.68
C GLY A 248 22.54 7.40 24.30
N THR A 249 23.46 8.35 24.32
CA THR A 249 24.07 8.95 23.13
C THR A 249 25.52 8.53 22.98
N LEU A 250 25.89 8.16 21.77
CA LEU A 250 27.28 7.93 21.35
C LEU A 250 27.67 9.04 20.36
N SER A 251 28.90 9.56 20.45
CA SER A 251 29.34 10.70 19.64
C SER A 251 30.77 10.59 19.14
N ASP A 252 31.02 11.14 17.95
CA ASP A 252 32.33 11.50 17.44
C ASP A 252 32.37 13.02 17.22
N ASN A 253 33.34 13.69 17.86
CA ASN A 253 33.49 15.15 17.79
C ASN A 253 34.30 15.64 16.60
N ASN A 254 34.74 14.76 15.71
CA ASN A 254 35.43 15.17 14.48
C ASN A 254 34.45 15.83 13.53
N PRO A 255 34.65 17.11 13.12
CA PRO A 255 33.70 17.78 12.24
C PRO A 255 33.74 17.19 10.85
N VAL A 256 32.66 16.64 10.36
CA VAL A 256 32.48 16.09 9.00
C VAL A 256 31.13 16.51 8.43
N THR A 257 30.93 16.39 7.13
CA THR A 257 29.64 16.57 6.45
C THR A 257 29.00 15.24 6.07
N ALA A 258 29.80 14.18 5.90
CA ALA A 258 29.32 12.82 5.70
C ALA A 258 29.50 12.06 7.03
N HIS A 259 28.42 11.74 7.67
CA HIS A 259 28.38 11.10 8.98
C HIS A 259 28.16 9.60 8.85
N SER A 260 28.85 8.83 9.67
CA SER A 260 28.67 7.38 9.77
C SER A 260 29.02 6.92 11.18
N PHE A 261 28.09 6.23 11.84
CA PHE A 261 28.30 5.67 13.17
C PHE A 261 27.87 4.21 13.20
N THR A 262 28.76 3.32 13.67
CA THR A 262 28.45 1.89 13.80
C THR A 262 28.16 1.55 15.28
N LEU A 263 26.94 1.15 15.56
CA LEU A 263 26.56 0.50 16.80
C LEU A 263 27.01 -0.96 16.72
N ASN A 264 27.72 -1.49 17.75
CA ASN A 264 28.35 -2.81 17.71
C ASN A 264 28.22 -3.64 19.00
N THR A 265 27.36 -3.20 19.91
CA THR A 265 27.12 -3.87 21.21
C THR A 265 25.66 -4.19 21.44
N LEU A 266 24.90 -4.30 20.34
CA LEU A 266 23.45 -4.57 20.37
C LEU A 266 23.18 -6.06 20.58
N LEU A 267 21.98 -6.39 21.03
CA LEU A 267 21.53 -7.78 21.17
C LEU A 267 20.95 -8.30 19.85
N PRO A 268 21.14 -9.58 19.51
CA PRO A 268 20.57 -10.16 18.29
C PRO A 268 19.05 -10.27 18.37
N GLY A 269 18.39 -10.11 17.22
CA GLY A 269 16.94 -10.23 17.11
C GLY A 269 16.16 -9.15 17.84
N GLN A 270 16.80 -8.04 18.22
CA GLN A 270 16.20 -6.97 19.02
C GLN A 270 15.85 -5.77 18.13
N ILE A 271 14.71 -5.15 18.40
CA ILE A 271 14.29 -3.89 17.77
C ILE A 271 14.83 -2.71 18.56
N TYR A 272 15.38 -1.72 17.86
CA TYR A 272 15.96 -0.51 18.39
C TYR A 272 15.37 0.72 17.72
N TYR A 273 15.26 1.79 18.52
CA TYR A 273 14.94 3.14 18.08
C TYR A 273 16.23 3.96 18.06
N VAL A 274 16.41 4.79 17.03
CA VAL A 274 17.63 5.56 16.84
C VAL A 274 17.32 6.95 16.29
N GLN A 275 18.04 7.95 16.77
CA GLN A 275 18.04 9.31 16.25
C GLN A 275 19.46 9.74 15.94
N ALA A 276 19.68 10.22 14.73
CA ALA A 276 20.93 10.85 14.31
C ALA A 276 20.90 12.34 14.59
N SER A 277 22.03 12.90 15.04
CA SER A 277 22.19 14.33 15.29
C SER A 277 23.56 14.81 14.88
N SER A 278 23.67 16.09 14.54
CA SER A 278 24.93 16.76 14.28
C SER A 278 24.92 18.16 14.89
N SER A 279 26.00 18.54 15.57
CA SER A 279 26.12 19.82 16.27
C SER A 279 27.30 20.63 15.73
N LEU A 280 27.11 21.96 15.63
CA LEU A 280 28.12 22.95 15.25
C LEU A 280 27.90 24.24 16.03
N ASN A 281 28.92 24.71 16.79
CA ASN A 281 28.91 25.98 17.52
C ASN A 281 27.71 26.17 18.47
N GLY A 282 27.09 25.09 18.92
CA GLY A 282 25.92 25.14 19.82
C GLY A 282 24.56 24.98 19.10
N ASP A 283 24.53 25.02 17.79
CA ASP A 283 23.38 24.66 16.97
C ASP A 283 23.38 23.13 16.75
N THR A 284 22.20 22.50 16.78
CA THR A 284 22.04 21.05 16.56
C THR A 284 20.91 20.80 15.59
N SER A 285 21.17 19.93 14.63
CA SER A 285 20.15 19.34 13.74
C SER A 285 19.99 17.87 14.09
N SER A 286 18.73 17.42 14.20
CA SER A 286 18.39 16.03 14.51
C SER A 286 17.44 15.46 13.48
N SER A 287 17.55 14.16 13.21
CA SER A 287 16.59 13.42 12.39
C SER A 287 15.29 13.14 13.15
N SER A 288 14.27 12.62 12.43
CA SER A 288 13.21 11.83 13.06
C SER A 288 13.81 10.59 13.73
N ILE A 289 13.08 10.02 14.69
CA ILE A 289 13.43 8.71 15.24
C ILE A 289 13.16 7.65 14.19
N GLN A 290 14.15 6.81 13.94
CA GLN A 290 14.07 5.67 13.02
C GLN A 290 14.03 4.38 13.84
N VAL A 291 13.47 3.31 13.23
CA VAL A 291 13.36 2.00 13.87
C VAL A 291 14.13 0.98 13.02
N PHE A 292 14.88 0.11 13.66
CA PHE A 292 15.57 -0.99 12.97
C PHE A 292 15.65 -2.23 13.86
N GLY A 293 15.79 -3.38 13.23
CA GLY A 293 16.04 -4.65 13.90
C GLY A 293 17.45 -5.16 13.64
N THR A 294 18.12 -5.68 14.67
CA THR A 294 19.33 -6.45 14.46
C THR A 294 19.00 -7.81 13.85
N GLN A 295 19.93 -8.41 13.11
CA GLN A 295 19.77 -9.77 12.63
C GLN A 295 19.53 -10.72 13.83
N SER A 296 18.60 -11.66 13.67
CA SER A 296 18.37 -12.70 14.66
C SER A 296 19.41 -13.80 14.54
N LEU A 297 19.43 -14.71 15.52
CA LEU A 297 20.16 -15.97 15.47
C LEU A 297 19.32 -17.12 14.88
N SER A 298 18.19 -16.79 14.28
CA SER A 298 17.30 -17.74 13.60
C SER A 298 17.99 -18.41 12.42
N ALA A 299 17.59 -19.64 12.10
CA ALA A 299 18.03 -20.33 10.89
C ALA A 299 17.58 -19.61 9.61
N GLY A 300 16.45 -18.87 9.68
CA GLY A 300 16.03 -17.92 8.66
C GLY A 300 15.50 -18.57 7.38
N TRP A 301 14.66 -19.60 7.46
CA TRP A 301 14.06 -20.18 6.28
C TRP A 301 12.77 -19.42 5.86
N ILE A 302 12.52 -19.40 4.54
CA ILE A 302 11.33 -18.85 3.90
C ILE A 302 10.62 -19.97 3.17
N LYS A 303 9.28 -20.02 3.21
CA LYS A 303 8.44 -20.94 2.45
C LYS A 303 7.25 -20.23 1.84
N SER A 304 6.81 -20.65 0.66
CA SER A 304 5.56 -20.17 0.07
C SER A 304 4.69 -21.36 -0.32
N TYR A 305 3.38 -21.17 -0.19
CA TYR A 305 2.37 -22.13 -0.62
C TYR A 305 1.30 -21.45 -1.47
N PHE A 306 0.82 -22.16 -2.49
CA PHE A 306 -0.25 -21.73 -3.38
C PHE A 306 -1.38 -22.76 -3.34
N ASN A 307 -2.64 -22.31 -3.25
CA ASN A 307 -3.79 -23.23 -3.28
C ASN A 307 -4.19 -23.65 -4.71
N HIS A 308 -3.33 -23.45 -5.66
CA HIS A 308 -3.49 -23.86 -7.05
C HIS A 308 -2.20 -24.47 -7.59
N ASP A 309 -2.27 -25.09 -8.76
CA ASP A 309 -1.10 -25.65 -9.45
C ASP A 309 -0.03 -24.57 -9.72
N VAL A 310 1.23 -25.01 -9.68
CA VAL A 310 2.39 -24.23 -10.12
C VAL A 310 3.06 -24.89 -11.32
N ASP A 311 3.79 -24.12 -12.12
CA ASP A 311 4.51 -24.70 -13.27
C ASP A 311 5.70 -25.57 -12.80
N THR A 312 5.71 -26.83 -13.23
CA THR A 312 6.77 -27.79 -12.92
C THR A 312 7.59 -28.19 -14.15
N THR A 313 7.39 -27.54 -15.30
CA THR A 313 7.96 -27.99 -16.58
C THR A 313 9.45 -27.69 -16.73
N ASN A 314 9.99 -26.72 -16.01
CA ASN A 314 11.38 -26.29 -16.10
C ASN A 314 12.16 -26.54 -14.79
N GLY A 315 12.67 -27.76 -14.60
CA GLY A 315 13.59 -28.07 -13.50
C GLY A 315 12.92 -28.71 -12.27
N SER A 316 13.51 -28.57 -11.10
CA SER A 316 13.17 -29.31 -9.88
C SER A 316 11.66 -29.41 -9.58
N THR A 317 11.23 -30.60 -9.28
CA THR A 317 9.90 -30.85 -8.69
C THR A 317 9.85 -30.17 -7.32
N LEU A 318 9.01 -29.14 -7.19
CA LEU A 318 8.66 -28.54 -5.91
C LEU A 318 7.16 -28.80 -5.62
N PRO A 319 6.78 -30.09 -5.42
CA PRO A 319 5.36 -30.46 -5.21
C PRO A 319 4.79 -29.81 -3.94
N GLU A 320 5.65 -29.39 -3.01
CA GLU A 320 5.27 -28.75 -1.76
C GLU A 320 4.77 -27.30 -1.94
N LEU A 321 5.03 -26.65 -3.09
CA LEU A 321 4.53 -25.29 -3.35
C LEU A 321 3.02 -25.27 -3.62
N ALA A 322 2.50 -26.29 -4.30
CA ALA A 322 1.07 -26.42 -4.61
C ALA A 322 0.36 -27.15 -3.46
N GLN A 323 -0.33 -26.41 -2.61
CA GLN A 323 -1.10 -26.90 -1.46
C GLN A 323 -2.60 -26.85 -1.77
N ILE A 324 -3.02 -27.55 -2.80
CA ILE A 324 -4.42 -27.57 -3.28
C ILE A 324 -5.32 -28.15 -2.18
N ASN A 325 -6.28 -27.37 -1.70
CA ASN A 325 -7.20 -27.69 -0.60
C ASN A 325 -6.47 -28.07 0.72
N MET A 326 -5.30 -27.47 0.99
CA MET A 326 -4.47 -27.81 2.15
C MET A 326 -3.88 -26.57 2.86
N LEU A 327 -4.30 -25.35 2.52
CA LEU A 327 -3.76 -24.17 3.19
C LEU A 327 -4.19 -24.08 4.65
N ASP A 328 -5.38 -24.54 5.00
CA ASP A 328 -5.86 -24.69 6.38
C ASP A 328 -5.10 -25.78 7.14
N ASP A 329 -4.80 -26.91 6.53
CA ASP A 329 -3.94 -27.94 7.11
C ASP A 329 -2.54 -27.40 7.42
N SER A 330 -1.99 -26.58 6.50
CA SER A 330 -0.73 -25.88 6.71
C SER A 330 -0.83 -24.93 7.91
N LEU A 331 -1.87 -24.08 7.97
CA LEU A 331 -2.10 -23.16 9.07
C LEU A 331 -2.20 -23.90 10.43
N ILE A 332 -2.98 -24.98 10.49
CA ILE A 332 -3.12 -25.85 11.67
C ILE A 332 -1.78 -26.41 12.10
N ALA A 333 -0.97 -26.89 11.15
CA ALA A 333 0.34 -27.44 11.45
C ALA A 333 1.28 -26.41 12.07
N TYR A 334 1.19 -25.14 11.65
CA TYR A 334 1.95 -24.04 12.25
C TYR A 334 1.39 -23.60 13.61
N ILE A 335 0.07 -23.44 13.78
CA ILE A 335 -0.57 -23.13 15.06
C ILE A 335 -0.19 -24.19 16.12
N ASN A 336 -0.11 -25.45 15.75
CA ASN A 336 0.26 -26.53 16.66
C ASN A 336 1.73 -26.46 17.14
N ARG A 337 2.58 -25.66 16.51
CA ARG A 337 3.98 -25.42 16.96
C ARG A 337 4.08 -24.38 18.07
N ALA A 338 3.04 -23.59 18.30
CA ALA A 338 3.06 -22.57 19.34
C ALA A 338 3.31 -23.17 20.73
N GLU A 339 4.32 -22.66 21.42
CA GLU A 339 4.74 -23.08 22.76
C GLU A 339 4.43 -22.02 23.82
N GLN A 340 4.53 -20.72 23.50
CA GLN A 340 4.38 -19.61 24.44
C GLN A 340 3.30 -18.61 24.02
N THR A 341 3.31 -18.14 22.77
CA THR A 341 2.42 -17.07 22.28
C THR A 341 1.89 -17.35 20.88
N LEU A 342 0.64 -16.90 20.65
CA LEU A 342 -0.04 -17.00 19.38
C LEU A 342 -0.88 -15.74 19.19
N ASP A 343 -0.43 -14.82 18.33
CA ASP A 343 -1.11 -13.58 17.98
C ASP A 343 -1.65 -13.69 16.54
N LEU A 344 -2.96 -13.54 16.37
CA LEU A 344 -3.65 -13.79 15.11
C LEU A 344 -4.46 -12.56 14.68
N THR A 345 -4.33 -12.21 13.39
CA THR A 345 -5.22 -11.24 12.74
C THR A 345 -5.82 -11.83 11.47
N ILE A 346 -7.11 -11.65 11.28
CA ILE A 346 -7.79 -12.08 10.05
C ILE A 346 -8.94 -11.14 9.67
N TYR A 347 -9.01 -10.80 8.38
CA TYR A 347 -10.08 -10.00 7.83
C TYR A 347 -11.39 -10.77 7.74
N ASP A 348 -11.39 -11.94 7.08
CA ASP A 348 -12.60 -12.72 6.80
C ASP A 348 -12.38 -14.21 7.09
N PHE A 349 -13.39 -14.83 7.70
CA PHE A 349 -13.33 -16.24 8.08
C PHE A 349 -14.72 -16.89 8.05
N ASP A 350 -14.75 -18.21 7.81
CA ASP A 350 -15.96 -19.01 7.76
C ASP A 350 -15.74 -20.34 8.50
N ASN A 351 -16.26 -20.44 9.71
CA ASN A 351 -16.05 -21.62 10.56
C ASN A 351 -16.66 -22.93 10.00
N ALA A 352 -17.68 -22.84 9.15
CA ALA A 352 -18.26 -24.04 8.55
C ALA A 352 -17.21 -24.84 7.75
N SER A 353 -16.22 -24.14 7.20
CA SER A 353 -15.14 -24.73 6.39
C SER A 353 -13.81 -24.86 7.13
N ILE A 354 -13.62 -24.10 8.22
CA ILE A 354 -12.35 -24.04 8.97
C ILE A 354 -12.50 -24.37 10.46
N SER A 355 -13.51 -25.17 10.85
CA SER A 355 -13.71 -25.56 12.25
C SER A 355 -12.45 -26.20 12.88
N SER A 356 -11.66 -26.91 12.09
CA SER A 356 -10.38 -27.48 12.50
C SER A 356 -9.32 -26.43 12.85
N VAL A 357 -9.37 -25.22 12.25
CA VAL A 357 -8.48 -24.10 12.63
C VAL A 357 -8.88 -23.57 14.01
N SER A 358 -10.20 -23.40 14.29
CA SER A 358 -10.68 -23.03 15.61
C SER A 358 -10.28 -24.05 16.66
N ASP A 359 -10.39 -25.36 16.34
CA ASP A 359 -9.96 -26.43 17.24
C ASP A 359 -8.47 -26.36 17.55
N ALA A 360 -7.62 -26.05 16.56
CA ALA A 360 -6.18 -25.91 16.74
C ALA A 360 -5.84 -24.70 17.63
N ILE A 361 -6.52 -23.56 17.45
CA ILE A 361 -6.37 -22.35 18.28
C ILE A 361 -6.79 -22.66 19.73
N ASN A 362 -7.96 -23.29 19.92
CA ASN A 362 -8.47 -23.72 21.23
C ASN A 362 -7.52 -24.72 21.90
N ALA A 363 -6.95 -25.65 21.14
CA ALA A 363 -5.97 -26.60 21.63
C ALA A 363 -4.67 -25.91 22.06
N ALA A 364 -4.21 -24.88 21.34
CA ALA A 364 -3.05 -24.08 21.74
C ALA A 364 -3.30 -23.36 23.08
N TYR A 365 -4.46 -22.71 23.22
CA TYR A 365 -4.87 -22.09 24.50
C TYR A 365 -4.90 -23.12 25.66
N ASN A 366 -5.50 -24.28 25.43
CA ASN A 366 -5.58 -25.34 26.44
C ASN A 366 -4.20 -25.93 26.81
N ARG A 367 -3.19 -25.80 25.95
CA ARG A 367 -1.79 -26.15 26.26
C ARG A 367 -1.09 -25.07 27.11
N GLY A 368 -1.74 -23.93 27.37
CA GLY A 368 -1.18 -22.80 28.12
C GLY A 368 -0.48 -21.75 27.25
N VAL A 369 -0.64 -21.79 25.93
CA VAL A 369 -0.17 -20.75 25.02
C VAL A 369 -1.02 -19.50 25.22
N ARG A 370 -0.40 -18.32 25.37
CA ARG A 370 -1.11 -17.05 25.35
C ARG A 370 -1.64 -16.78 23.94
N VAL A 371 -2.94 -16.75 23.79
CA VAL A 371 -3.61 -16.52 22.51
C VAL A 371 -4.30 -15.18 22.52
N ARG A 372 -4.09 -14.34 21.48
CA ARG A 372 -4.78 -13.07 21.24
C ARG A 372 -5.31 -13.07 19.79
N PHE A 373 -6.52 -12.54 19.58
CA PHE A 373 -7.19 -12.60 18.29
C PHE A 373 -7.79 -11.25 17.90
N ILE A 374 -7.41 -10.73 16.73
CA ILE A 374 -8.01 -9.52 16.12
C ILE A 374 -8.76 -9.93 14.86
N SER A 375 -9.98 -9.44 14.69
CA SER A 375 -10.75 -9.58 13.45
C SER A 375 -11.38 -8.26 13.01
N ASP A 376 -11.75 -8.19 11.73
CA ASP A 376 -12.43 -7.01 11.17
C ASP A 376 -13.83 -6.87 11.75
N GLY A 377 -14.16 -5.67 12.25
CA GLY A 377 -15.44 -5.40 12.90
C GLY A 377 -16.64 -5.44 11.93
N ASN A 378 -16.44 -5.11 10.64
CA ASN A 378 -17.50 -5.19 9.64
C ASN A 378 -17.81 -6.65 9.29
N GLN A 379 -16.78 -7.48 9.07
CA GLN A 379 -16.94 -8.90 8.78
C GLN A 379 -17.45 -9.66 10.01
N ALA A 380 -16.95 -9.33 11.19
CA ALA A 380 -17.40 -9.94 12.43
C ALA A 380 -18.91 -9.77 12.67
N ALA A 381 -19.53 -8.68 12.20
CA ALA A 381 -20.97 -8.52 12.26
C ALA A 381 -21.73 -9.61 11.48
N THR A 382 -21.13 -10.19 10.45
CA THR A 382 -21.67 -11.29 9.66
C THR A 382 -21.16 -12.66 10.11
N ASN A 383 -19.97 -12.75 10.71
CA ASN A 383 -19.23 -13.98 10.98
C ASN A 383 -19.05 -14.31 12.48
N LEU A 384 -19.43 -13.40 13.39
CA LEU A 384 -19.23 -13.49 14.86
C LEU A 384 -19.80 -14.72 15.55
N GLY A 385 -20.58 -15.54 14.89
CA GLY A 385 -21.07 -16.82 15.47
C GLY A 385 -20.41 -18.02 14.85
N THR A 386 -19.43 -17.83 13.95
CA THR A 386 -18.90 -18.90 13.11
C THR A 386 -17.52 -19.40 13.55
N LEU A 387 -16.67 -18.55 14.14
CA LEU A 387 -15.39 -19.00 14.71
C LEU A 387 -15.58 -19.44 16.16
N ASP A 388 -15.56 -20.75 16.39
CA ASP A 388 -15.85 -21.36 17.70
C ASP A 388 -14.61 -21.32 18.60
N LEU A 389 -14.21 -20.11 19.03
CA LEU A 389 -13.14 -19.93 20.02
C LEU A 389 -13.66 -20.03 21.44
N LEU A 390 -12.83 -20.56 22.34
CA LEU A 390 -13.13 -20.58 23.77
C LEU A 390 -13.38 -19.15 24.27
N PRO A 391 -14.42 -18.92 25.09
CA PRO A 391 -14.73 -17.57 25.60
C PRO A 391 -13.62 -16.94 26.44
N ALA A 392 -12.67 -17.73 26.89
CA ALA A 392 -11.51 -17.27 27.66
C ALA A 392 -10.38 -16.70 26.76
N ILE A 393 -10.43 -16.92 25.45
CA ILE A 393 -9.47 -16.34 24.50
C ILE A 393 -9.84 -14.88 24.26
N PRO A 394 -8.97 -13.92 24.58
CA PRO A 394 -9.22 -12.50 24.34
C PRO A 394 -9.35 -12.21 22.83
N GLN A 395 -10.37 -11.43 22.50
CA GLN A 395 -10.67 -11.03 21.13
C GLN A 395 -10.89 -9.52 21.06
N LEU A 396 -10.42 -8.91 19.95
CA LEU A 396 -10.63 -7.49 19.62
C LEU A 396 -11.21 -7.39 18.23
N LEU A 397 -12.23 -6.55 18.06
CA LEU A 397 -12.78 -6.17 16.77
C LEU A 397 -12.22 -4.80 16.37
N SER A 398 -11.84 -4.66 15.09
CA SER A 398 -11.47 -3.35 14.56
C SER A 398 -12.66 -2.39 14.59
N PRO A 399 -12.41 -1.06 14.63
CA PRO A 399 -13.47 -0.07 14.53
C PRO A 399 -14.29 -0.22 13.24
N VAL A 400 -15.58 0.20 13.29
CA VAL A 400 -16.53 0.12 12.18
C VAL A 400 -17.06 1.50 11.85
N GLY A 401 -17.03 1.86 10.57
CA GLY A 401 -17.59 3.12 10.07
C GLY A 401 -16.66 4.33 10.24
N GLY A 402 -17.17 5.52 9.93
CA GLY A 402 -16.36 6.74 9.95
C GLY A 402 -15.21 6.71 8.94
N ASN A 403 -14.01 6.98 9.42
CA ASN A 403 -12.78 6.99 8.60
C ASN A 403 -12.09 5.63 8.52
N PHE A 404 -12.50 4.66 9.33
CA PHE A 404 -12.00 3.29 9.27
C PHE A 404 -12.70 2.54 8.14
N THR A 405 -11.91 1.78 7.36
CA THR A 405 -12.49 0.97 6.27
C THR A 405 -12.52 -0.49 6.68
N ILE A 406 -11.40 -1.16 6.70
CA ILE A 406 -11.29 -2.57 7.08
C ILE A 406 -9.93 -2.88 7.71
N MET A 407 -9.92 -3.76 8.68
CA MET A 407 -8.70 -4.43 9.14
C MET A 407 -8.45 -5.62 8.20
N HIS A 408 -7.63 -5.42 7.18
CA HIS A 408 -7.43 -6.38 6.10
C HIS A 408 -6.17 -7.25 6.26
N ASN A 409 -5.50 -7.16 7.39
CA ASN A 409 -4.38 -8.03 7.74
C ASN A 409 -4.80 -9.51 7.79
N LYS A 410 -3.89 -10.40 7.42
CA LYS A 410 -4.03 -11.86 7.43
C LYS A 410 -2.72 -12.46 7.87
N PHE A 411 -2.43 -12.39 9.18
CA PHE A 411 -1.19 -12.95 9.68
C PHE A 411 -1.33 -13.67 11.02
N VAL A 412 -0.42 -14.58 11.25
CA VAL A 412 -0.25 -15.31 12.52
C VAL A 412 1.20 -15.18 12.95
N VAL A 413 1.40 -14.70 14.18
CA VAL A 413 2.71 -14.60 14.82
C VAL A 413 2.80 -15.65 15.91
N ILE A 414 3.80 -16.51 15.83
CA ILE A 414 4.04 -17.62 16.75
C ILE A 414 5.33 -17.32 17.50
N ASP A 415 5.27 -17.34 18.85
CA ASP A 415 6.41 -17.37 19.74
C ASP A 415 7.47 -16.27 19.50
N ALA A 416 7.04 -15.04 19.16
CA ALA A 416 7.93 -13.94 18.76
C ALA A 416 9.09 -13.69 19.73
N ASP A 417 8.86 -13.84 21.02
CA ASP A 417 9.85 -13.61 22.10
C ASP A 417 10.45 -14.89 22.69
N HIS A 418 10.29 -16.03 22.00
CA HIS A 418 10.83 -17.28 22.50
C HIS A 418 12.36 -17.21 22.65
N GLU A 419 12.91 -17.83 23.70
CA GLU A 419 14.37 -17.82 23.97
C GLU A 419 15.17 -18.56 22.88
N ASP A 420 14.59 -19.63 22.30
CA ASP A 420 15.15 -20.29 21.13
C ASP A 420 14.77 -19.49 19.87
N PRO A 421 15.73 -18.83 19.19
CA PRO A 421 15.45 -17.99 18.03
C PRO A 421 14.93 -18.77 16.79
N ASN A 422 14.90 -20.11 16.86
CA ASN A 422 14.35 -20.96 15.79
C ASN A 422 12.86 -21.29 15.95
N LYS A 423 12.21 -20.82 17.04
CA LYS A 423 10.77 -20.99 17.28
C LYS A 423 9.89 -19.92 16.63
N PRO A 424 10.31 -18.62 16.61
CA PRO A 424 9.48 -17.56 16.05
C PRO A 424 9.12 -17.81 14.58
N ILE A 425 7.83 -17.66 14.26
CA ILE A 425 7.29 -17.83 12.91
C ILE A 425 6.29 -16.72 12.61
N VAL A 426 6.34 -16.20 11.39
CA VAL A 426 5.30 -15.38 10.77
C VAL A 426 4.68 -16.17 9.63
N TRP A 427 3.36 -16.36 9.67
CA TRP A 427 2.56 -16.92 8.60
C TRP A 427 1.65 -15.82 8.06
N THR A 428 1.73 -15.47 6.77
CA THR A 428 0.96 -14.38 6.16
C THR A 428 0.74 -14.61 4.67
N GLY A 429 0.06 -13.70 3.98
CA GLY A 429 -0.19 -13.74 2.54
C GLY A 429 -1.53 -13.11 2.14
N SER A 430 -2.09 -13.57 1.03
CA SER A 430 -3.35 -13.05 0.51
C SER A 430 -4.60 -13.77 1.05
N THR A 431 -4.45 -14.92 1.70
CA THR A 431 -5.51 -15.90 1.99
C THR A 431 -6.35 -15.52 3.21
N ASN A 432 -7.67 -15.31 3.03
CA ASN A 432 -8.63 -15.34 4.13
C ASN A 432 -8.96 -16.79 4.54
N TRP A 433 -9.53 -16.95 5.74
CA TRP A 433 -9.88 -18.28 6.28
C TRP A 433 -11.34 -18.63 5.95
N THR A 434 -11.64 -18.68 4.66
CA THR A 434 -12.95 -19.09 4.14
C THR A 434 -12.81 -20.28 3.19
N ASP A 435 -13.85 -21.12 3.05
CA ASP A 435 -13.85 -22.23 2.09
C ASP A 435 -13.42 -21.78 0.70
N ARG A 436 -13.98 -20.66 0.26
CA ARG A 436 -13.73 -20.12 -1.06
C ARG A 436 -12.24 -19.77 -1.27
N GLN A 437 -11.64 -19.09 -0.29
CA GLN A 437 -10.25 -18.61 -0.37
C GLN A 437 -9.22 -19.72 -0.20
N ILE A 438 -9.56 -20.76 0.56
CA ILE A 438 -8.69 -21.92 0.76
C ILE A 438 -8.76 -22.87 -0.43
N ASN A 439 -9.97 -23.13 -0.96
CA ASN A 439 -10.21 -24.24 -1.87
C ASN A 439 -10.43 -23.85 -3.33
N ARG A 440 -10.70 -22.56 -3.64
CA ARG A 440 -11.13 -22.17 -5.01
C ARG A 440 -10.43 -20.94 -5.57
N ASP A 441 -10.44 -19.83 -4.81
CA ASP A 441 -9.88 -18.58 -5.29
C ASP A 441 -8.35 -18.64 -5.22
N PRO A 442 -7.60 -18.41 -6.30
CA PRO A 442 -6.14 -18.45 -6.29
C PRO A 442 -5.56 -17.48 -5.26
N ASN A 443 -4.82 -18.02 -4.30
CA ASN A 443 -4.21 -17.35 -3.18
C ASN A 443 -2.80 -17.87 -2.91
N ASN A 444 -2.04 -17.11 -2.14
CA ASN A 444 -0.74 -17.51 -1.62
C ASN A 444 -0.61 -17.28 -0.13
N VAL A 445 0.29 -18.04 0.44
CA VAL A 445 0.81 -17.88 1.79
C VAL A 445 2.33 -17.83 1.72
N ILE A 446 2.93 -16.96 2.52
CA ILE A 446 4.38 -16.92 2.72
C ILE A 446 4.69 -17.01 4.21
N ILE A 447 5.72 -17.76 4.56
CA ILE A 447 6.03 -18.13 5.94
C ILE A 447 7.51 -17.88 6.19
N PHE A 448 7.80 -17.17 7.26
CA PHE A 448 9.15 -16.84 7.68
C PHE A 448 9.43 -17.42 9.06
N GLN A 449 10.58 -18.02 9.19
CA GLN A 449 11.14 -18.36 10.50
C GLN A 449 12.25 -17.36 10.80
N ASP A 450 11.91 -16.30 11.52
CA ASP A 450 12.85 -15.26 11.96
C ASP A 450 12.31 -14.49 13.16
N GLN A 451 13.16 -14.31 14.19
CA GLN A 451 12.75 -13.68 15.42
C GLN A 451 12.55 -12.16 15.27
N THR A 452 13.40 -11.49 14.47
CA THR A 452 13.28 -10.04 14.28
C THR A 452 11.99 -9.70 13.52
N LEU A 453 11.70 -10.43 12.45
CA LEU A 453 10.46 -10.24 11.71
C LEU A 453 9.23 -10.59 12.56
N ALA A 454 9.29 -11.67 13.35
CA ALA A 454 8.17 -12.03 14.23
C ALA A 454 7.91 -10.96 15.31
N ARG A 455 8.95 -10.34 15.86
CA ARG A 455 8.83 -9.18 16.77
C ARG A 455 8.28 -7.95 16.08
N THR A 456 8.60 -7.73 14.81
CA THR A 456 8.05 -6.65 13.99
C THR A 456 6.54 -6.83 13.79
N TYR A 457 6.09 -8.00 13.39
CA TYR A 457 4.65 -8.32 13.29
C TYR A 457 3.94 -8.27 14.63
N LYS A 458 4.64 -8.60 15.73
CA LYS A 458 4.10 -8.46 17.07
C LYS A 458 3.91 -6.97 17.45
N LEU A 459 4.82 -6.06 17.08
CA LEU A 459 4.65 -4.62 17.29
C LEU A 459 3.41 -4.10 16.54
N GLU A 460 3.25 -4.47 15.30
CA GLU A 460 2.07 -4.14 14.48
C GLU A 460 0.77 -4.67 15.14
N PHE A 461 0.81 -5.91 15.63
CA PHE A 461 -0.31 -6.49 16.37
C PHE A 461 -0.61 -5.69 17.65
N GLU A 462 0.42 -5.35 18.43
CA GLU A 462 0.29 -4.65 19.71
C GLU A 462 -0.16 -3.20 19.56
N GLU A 463 0.16 -2.54 18.44
CA GLU A 463 -0.42 -1.23 18.11
C GLU A 463 -1.93 -1.31 17.93
N MET A 464 -2.41 -2.28 17.17
CA MET A 464 -3.85 -2.55 17.02
C MET A 464 -4.49 -3.03 18.33
N TRP A 465 -3.79 -3.86 19.09
CA TRP A 465 -4.26 -4.41 20.38
C TRP A 465 -4.33 -3.36 21.51
N GLY A 466 -3.50 -2.32 21.40
CA GLY A 466 -3.38 -1.24 22.40
C GLY A 466 -2.62 -1.63 23.67
N SER A 467 -2.05 -2.83 23.74
CA SER A 467 -1.26 -3.27 24.90
C SER A 467 -0.30 -4.40 24.55
N THR A 468 0.72 -4.60 25.41
CA THR A 468 1.60 -5.79 25.35
C THR A 468 1.04 -6.96 26.16
N ASN A 469 -0.08 -6.76 26.86
CA ASN A 469 -0.70 -7.71 27.79
C ASN A 469 -1.63 -8.69 27.05
N GLU A 470 -2.20 -9.61 27.83
CA GLU A 470 -3.19 -10.57 27.36
C GLU A 470 -4.48 -9.87 26.87
N ASN A 471 -4.94 -8.83 27.57
CA ASN A 471 -6.16 -8.12 27.24
C ASN A 471 -5.88 -6.85 26.43
N ALA A 472 -6.74 -6.58 25.47
CA ALA A 472 -6.69 -5.36 24.66
C ALA A 472 -7.00 -4.11 25.50
N ASP A 473 -6.34 -2.99 25.15
CA ASP A 473 -6.70 -1.66 25.66
C ASP A 473 -7.22 -0.80 24.50
N THR A 474 -8.54 -0.76 24.38
CA THR A 474 -9.21 -0.01 23.30
C THR A 474 -9.08 1.50 23.42
N THR A 475 -8.53 2.03 24.52
CA THR A 475 -8.34 3.48 24.71
C THR A 475 -7.09 4.01 24.01
N VAL A 476 -6.14 3.12 23.68
CA VAL A 476 -4.88 3.43 22.99
C VAL A 476 -4.65 2.54 21.77
N SER A 477 -5.59 1.65 21.46
CA SER A 477 -5.62 0.82 20.26
C SER A 477 -5.69 1.71 19.00
N ARG A 478 -4.89 1.40 17.98
CA ARG A 478 -4.79 2.17 16.74
C ARG A 478 -5.06 1.29 15.53
N PHE A 479 -5.93 1.76 14.67
CA PHE A 479 -6.28 1.14 13.39
C PHE A 479 -6.29 2.18 12.28
N GLY A 480 -6.08 1.73 11.05
CA GLY A 480 -6.17 2.56 9.88
C GLY A 480 -5.28 3.82 10.00
N PHE A 481 -5.84 4.98 9.73
CA PHE A 481 -5.12 6.27 9.71
C PHE A 481 -4.52 6.70 11.07
N GLU A 482 -4.87 6.04 12.18
CA GLU A 482 -4.30 6.33 13.50
C GLU A 482 -2.97 5.59 13.74
N LYS A 483 -2.63 4.63 12.88
CA LYS A 483 -1.37 3.88 12.98
C LYS A 483 -0.16 4.76 12.68
N GLN A 484 0.98 4.34 13.19
CA GLN A 484 2.25 5.04 13.04
C GLN A 484 3.26 4.13 12.36
N ASP A 485 4.17 4.72 11.60
CA ASP A 485 5.38 4.05 11.15
C ASP A 485 6.32 3.87 12.34
N ASN A 486 6.22 2.72 12.99
CA ASN A 486 6.92 2.39 14.23
C ASN A 486 7.60 1.02 14.19
N THR A 487 7.72 0.43 12.99
CA THR A 487 8.27 -0.90 12.77
C THR A 487 9.52 -0.87 11.89
N PRO A 488 10.46 -1.81 12.06
CA PRO A 488 11.57 -1.99 11.13
C PRO A 488 11.09 -2.37 9.71
N HIS A 489 11.77 -1.84 8.69
CA HIS A 489 11.47 -2.17 7.29
C HIS A 489 12.49 -3.09 6.64
N GLU A 490 13.71 -3.18 7.15
CA GLU A 490 14.79 -3.96 6.53
C GLU A 490 15.24 -5.11 7.43
N PHE A 491 15.40 -6.29 6.82
CA PHE A 491 15.78 -7.53 7.50
C PHE A 491 16.79 -8.31 6.67
N VAL A 492 17.58 -9.15 7.36
CA VAL A 492 18.39 -10.19 6.72
C VAL A 492 17.97 -11.54 7.29
N ILE A 493 17.23 -12.32 6.51
CA ILE A 493 16.64 -13.60 6.93
C ILE A 493 17.28 -14.74 6.13
N GLY A 494 18.02 -15.61 6.81
CA GLY A 494 18.75 -16.68 6.13
C GLY A 494 19.72 -16.20 5.06
N GLY A 495 20.29 -15.00 5.23
CA GLY A 495 21.18 -14.37 4.28
C GLY A 495 20.47 -13.63 3.13
N LYS A 496 19.15 -13.61 3.10
CA LYS A 496 18.33 -12.93 2.09
C LYS A 496 17.87 -11.57 2.63
N ARG A 497 17.89 -10.52 1.80
CA ARG A 497 17.27 -9.24 2.13
C ARG A 497 15.76 -9.37 2.07
N VAL A 498 15.08 -8.89 3.09
CA VAL A 498 13.61 -8.88 3.18
C VAL A 498 13.18 -7.51 3.67
N GLU A 499 12.11 -6.96 3.07
CA GLU A 499 11.48 -5.72 3.53
C GLU A 499 10.07 -6.01 4.01
N CYS A 500 9.57 -5.21 4.97
CA CYS A 500 8.22 -5.31 5.51
C CYS A 500 7.60 -3.93 5.66
N TYR A 501 6.35 -3.79 5.23
CA TYR A 501 5.58 -2.54 5.29
C TYR A 501 4.16 -2.81 5.74
N PHE A 502 3.61 -1.92 6.59
CA PHE A 502 2.23 -1.96 7.06
C PHE A 502 1.47 -0.70 6.62
N SER A 503 0.36 -0.88 5.92
CA SER A 503 -0.52 0.23 5.60
C SER A 503 -1.44 0.55 6.77
N PRO A 504 -1.87 1.80 6.87
CA PRO A 504 -1.54 2.94 5.99
C PRO A 504 -0.34 3.77 6.42
N SER A 505 0.36 3.37 7.49
CA SER A 505 1.44 4.15 8.12
C SER A 505 2.71 4.26 7.25
N ASP A 506 3.10 3.20 6.54
CA ASP A 506 4.44 3.02 5.98
C ASP A 506 4.53 3.38 4.48
N ASN A 507 3.63 4.23 3.99
CA ASN A 507 3.62 4.67 2.57
C ASN A 507 3.72 3.52 1.55
N THR A 508 3.15 2.39 1.85
CA THR A 508 3.29 1.11 1.13
C THR A 508 3.17 1.25 -0.40
N ASN A 509 2.30 2.13 -0.90
CA ASN A 509 2.18 2.34 -2.34
C ASN A 509 3.39 3.02 -2.98
N GLN A 510 4.10 3.89 -2.27
CA GLN A 510 5.33 4.50 -2.77
C GLN A 510 6.44 3.45 -2.85
N GLU A 511 6.56 2.59 -1.85
CA GLU A 511 7.51 1.48 -1.86
C GLU A 511 7.18 0.44 -2.93
N LEU A 512 5.87 0.18 -3.20
CA LEU A 512 5.45 -0.64 -4.32
C LEU A 512 5.96 -0.08 -5.66
N ILE A 513 5.74 1.20 -5.91
CA ILE A 513 6.18 1.87 -7.14
C ILE A 513 7.71 1.88 -7.25
N LYS A 514 8.40 2.20 -6.15
CA LYS A 514 9.85 2.21 -6.08
C LYS A 514 10.43 0.81 -6.41
N THR A 515 9.86 -0.24 -5.80
CA THR A 515 10.26 -1.62 -6.06
C THR A 515 9.96 -2.04 -7.51
N LEU A 516 8.79 -1.70 -8.06
CA LEU A 516 8.47 -1.94 -9.47
C LEU A 516 9.50 -1.30 -10.40
N LEU A 517 9.89 -0.05 -10.13
CA LEU A 517 10.81 0.71 -10.98
C LEU A 517 12.27 0.26 -10.90
N THR A 518 12.62 -0.71 -10.03
CA THR A 518 13.94 -1.37 -10.05
C THR A 518 14.09 -2.35 -11.20
N ALA A 519 12.99 -2.76 -11.82
CA ALA A 519 13.00 -3.76 -12.90
C ALA A 519 13.84 -3.29 -14.10
N ASN A 520 14.72 -4.17 -14.57
CA ASN A 520 15.58 -3.95 -15.73
C ASN A 520 15.17 -4.82 -16.92
N ASP A 521 14.67 -6.02 -16.69
CA ASP A 521 14.36 -7.01 -17.72
C ASP A 521 12.88 -7.34 -17.78
N SER A 522 12.25 -7.68 -16.65
CA SER A 522 10.86 -8.15 -16.64
C SER A 522 10.10 -7.90 -15.35
N VAL A 523 8.78 -7.73 -15.46
CA VAL A 523 7.82 -7.76 -14.35
C VAL A 523 6.68 -8.70 -14.70
N GLN A 524 6.36 -9.63 -13.79
CA GLN A 524 5.15 -10.45 -13.84
C GLN A 524 4.30 -10.15 -12.60
N PHE A 525 3.00 -9.86 -12.77
CA PHE A 525 2.13 -9.63 -11.63
C PHE A 525 0.82 -10.40 -11.72
N ALA A 526 0.31 -10.78 -10.55
CA ALA A 526 -1.06 -11.25 -10.38
C ALA A 526 -1.69 -10.47 -9.22
N THR A 527 -2.73 -9.69 -9.52
CA THR A 527 -3.41 -8.86 -8.54
C THR A 527 -4.91 -8.80 -8.77
N MET A 528 -5.69 -8.81 -7.68
CA MET A 528 -7.14 -8.75 -7.76
C MET A 528 -7.60 -7.50 -8.52
N LEU A 529 -7.04 -6.33 -8.24
CA LEU A 529 -7.42 -5.07 -8.88
C LEU A 529 -6.29 -4.04 -8.84
N ILE A 530 -6.33 -3.09 -9.79
CA ILE A 530 -5.49 -1.89 -9.83
C ILE A 530 -6.43 -0.70 -10.03
N THR A 531 -6.50 0.21 -9.05
CA THR A 531 -7.35 1.41 -9.12
C THR A 531 -6.58 2.71 -9.07
N ARG A 532 -5.25 2.66 -8.97
CA ARG A 532 -4.36 3.81 -8.82
C ARG A 532 -3.64 4.15 -10.12
N TYR A 533 -3.71 5.42 -10.51
CA TYR A 533 -3.02 5.94 -11.70
C TYR A 533 -1.50 5.96 -11.58
N ASP A 534 -0.95 6.16 -10.39
CA ASP A 534 0.49 6.20 -10.16
C ASP A 534 1.13 4.83 -10.41
N ILE A 535 0.47 3.73 -10.03
CA ILE A 535 0.91 2.36 -10.37
C ILE A 535 0.82 2.13 -11.89
N ALA A 536 -0.28 2.56 -12.54
CA ALA A 536 -0.40 2.47 -13.98
C ALA A 536 0.69 3.25 -14.71
N ASN A 537 1.04 4.44 -14.23
CA ASN A 537 2.11 5.27 -14.79
C ASN A 537 3.49 4.61 -14.60
N ALA A 538 3.73 3.91 -13.47
CA ALA A 538 4.95 3.14 -13.26
C ALA A 538 5.05 1.98 -14.27
N ILE A 539 3.97 1.25 -14.51
CA ILE A 539 3.88 0.20 -15.54
C ILE A 539 4.19 0.78 -16.93
N ASP A 540 3.58 1.91 -17.30
CA ASP A 540 3.83 2.57 -18.58
C ASP A 540 5.30 3.00 -18.72
N THR A 541 5.90 3.49 -17.63
CA THR A 541 7.32 3.88 -17.59
C THR A 541 8.24 2.68 -17.83
N LEU A 542 7.96 1.54 -17.19
CA LEU A 542 8.72 0.30 -17.40
C LEU A 542 8.65 -0.16 -18.85
N ILE A 543 7.45 -0.19 -19.44
CA ILE A 543 7.25 -0.58 -20.85
C ILE A 543 7.99 0.39 -21.78
N ALA A 544 7.93 1.69 -21.52
CA ALA A 544 8.63 2.70 -22.31
C ALA A 544 10.17 2.55 -22.24
N ASN A 545 10.68 2.05 -21.12
CA ASN A 545 12.09 1.73 -20.92
C ASN A 545 12.51 0.36 -21.50
N GLY A 546 11.57 -0.39 -22.08
CA GLY A 546 11.84 -1.67 -22.72
C GLY A 546 11.74 -2.89 -21.79
N VAL A 547 11.26 -2.71 -20.57
CA VAL A 547 11.01 -3.83 -19.63
C VAL A 547 9.78 -4.62 -20.12
N ILE A 548 9.88 -5.95 -20.05
CA ILE A 548 8.76 -6.85 -20.43
C ILE A 548 7.80 -6.95 -19.24
N VAL A 549 6.64 -6.28 -19.35
CA VAL A 549 5.62 -6.33 -18.30
C VAL A 549 4.47 -7.24 -18.72
N SER A 550 4.16 -8.24 -17.91
CA SER A 550 3.03 -9.17 -18.12
C SER A 550 2.22 -9.28 -16.82
N GLY A 551 0.89 -9.29 -16.92
CA GLY A 551 0.04 -9.24 -15.72
C GLY A 551 -1.26 -10.02 -15.85
N LEU A 552 -1.77 -10.51 -14.71
CA LEU A 552 -3.09 -11.10 -14.55
C LEU A 552 -3.89 -10.27 -13.54
N ILE A 553 -5.08 -9.84 -13.94
CA ILE A 553 -6.00 -9.04 -13.11
C ILE A 553 -7.36 -9.75 -13.02
N ASP A 554 -8.01 -9.66 -11.87
CA ASP A 554 -9.36 -10.22 -11.68
C ASP A 554 -10.44 -9.22 -12.06
N ASP A 555 -10.41 -8.04 -11.47
CA ASP A 555 -11.41 -6.99 -11.68
C ASP A 555 -10.98 -5.98 -12.75
N ALA A 556 -11.57 -6.12 -13.93
CA ALA A 556 -11.40 -5.20 -15.06
C ALA A 556 -12.39 -4.01 -15.03
N THR A 557 -13.18 -3.84 -13.97
CA THR A 557 -14.27 -2.84 -13.91
C THR A 557 -13.80 -1.44 -13.56
N SER A 558 -12.59 -1.26 -13.04
CA SER A 558 -11.97 0.06 -12.82
C SER A 558 -11.60 0.70 -14.17
N THR A 559 -12.59 1.29 -14.81
CA THR A 559 -12.63 1.58 -16.25
C THR A 559 -11.47 2.42 -16.78
N THR A 560 -11.01 3.44 -16.04
CA THR A 560 -9.99 4.37 -16.54
C THR A 560 -8.57 3.83 -16.39
N VAL A 561 -8.20 3.33 -15.22
CA VAL A 561 -6.89 2.72 -14.97
C VAL A 561 -6.73 1.45 -15.78
N PHE A 562 -7.75 0.59 -15.82
CA PHE A 562 -7.75 -0.62 -16.66
C PHE A 562 -7.59 -0.30 -18.14
N THR A 563 -8.25 0.75 -18.65
CA THR A 563 -8.10 1.20 -20.04
C THR A 563 -6.66 1.63 -20.35
N GLN A 564 -6.01 2.34 -19.43
CA GLN A 564 -4.62 2.78 -19.55
C GLN A 564 -3.68 1.57 -19.66
N ILE A 565 -3.69 0.67 -18.66
CA ILE A 565 -2.79 -0.49 -18.65
C ILE A 565 -3.08 -1.47 -19.79
N SER A 566 -4.34 -1.63 -20.21
CA SER A 566 -4.70 -2.46 -21.36
C SER A 566 -4.15 -1.91 -22.66
N ALA A 567 -4.11 -0.58 -22.81
CA ALA A 567 -3.55 0.06 -24.00
C ALA A 567 -2.03 -0.13 -24.08
N SER A 568 -1.33 -0.05 -22.95
CA SER A 568 0.13 -0.18 -22.90
C SER A 568 0.60 -1.63 -22.98
N MET A 569 -0.06 -2.54 -22.25
CA MET A 569 0.36 -3.95 -22.17
C MET A 569 -0.16 -4.82 -23.31
N GLY A 570 -1.30 -4.45 -23.92
CA GLY A 570 -1.90 -5.23 -25.00
C GLY A 570 -2.15 -6.70 -24.63
N ASN A 571 -1.59 -7.63 -25.40
CA ASN A 571 -1.74 -9.07 -25.18
C ASN A 571 -0.97 -9.62 -23.97
N GLN A 572 -0.19 -8.80 -23.26
CA GLN A 572 0.51 -9.18 -22.04
C GLN A 572 -0.36 -8.99 -20.79
N LEU A 573 -1.53 -8.36 -20.92
CA LEU A 573 -2.50 -8.25 -19.84
C LEU A 573 -3.57 -9.35 -19.98
N PHE A 574 -3.58 -10.25 -19.02
CA PHE A 574 -4.58 -11.30 -18.88
C PHE A 574 -5.67 -10.84 -17.91
N VAL A 575 -6.91 -11.19 -18.19
CA VAL A 575 -8.04 -10.99 -17.27
C VAL A 575 -8.55 -12.37 -16.87
N ASN A 576 -8.87 -12.55 -15.58
CA ASN A 576 -9.42 -13.81 -15.11
C ASN A 576 -10.69 -14.17 -15.90
N PRO A 577 -10.70 -15.31 -16.61
CA PRO A 577 -11.83 -15.67 -17.47
C PRO A 577 -13.01 -16.27 -16.68
N ASP A 578 -12.80 -16.74 -15.45
CA ASP A 578 -13.82 -17.40 -14.65
C ASP A 578 -14.41 -16.44 -13.61
N THR A 579 -15.57 -15.91 -13.88
CA THR A 579 -16.29 -15.00 -12.97
C THR A 579 -16.80 -15.65 -11.67
N ASN A 580 -16.71 -16.97 -11.55
CA ASN A 580 -17.06 -17.70 -10.32
C ASN A 580 -15.88 -17.85 -9.36
N ILE A 581 -14.67 -17.55 -9.82
CA ILE A 581 -13.40 -17.62 -9.07
C ILE A 581 -12.83 -16.22 -9.01
N ILE A 582 -12.43 -15.77 -7.84
CA ILE A 582 -11.71 -14.49 -7.66
C ILE A 582 -10.22 -14.81 -7.63
N MET A 583 -9.45 -14.30 -8.58
CA MET A 583 -8.00 -14.35 -8.53
C MET A 583 -7.52 -13.38 -7.44
N HIS A 584 -7.27 -13.90 -6.23
CA HIS A 584 -7.14 -13.10 -5.01
C HIS A 584 -5.68 -12.80 -4.63
N HIS A 585 -4.71 -13.08 -5.49
CA HIS A 585 -3.33 -12.68 -5.32
C HIS A 585 -3.14 -11.16 -5.29
N LYS A 586 -2.03 -10.72 -4.70
CA LYS A 586 -1.55 -9.34 -4.70
C LYS A 586 -0.02 -9.39 -4.71
N PHE A 587 0.55 -9.93 -5.78
CA PHE A 587 2.00 -10.03 -5.92
C PHE A 587 2.50 -9.54 -7.26
N PHE A 588 3.74 -9.14 -7.29
CA PHE A 588 4.54 -9.05 -8.50
C PHE A 588 5.94 -9.66 -8.29
N VAL A 589 6.56 -9.99 -9.40
CA VAL A 589 7.91 -10.52 -9.47
C VAL A 589 8.73 -9.65 -10.41
N VAL A 590 9.91 -9.22 -9.99
CA VAL A 590 10.85 -8.44 -10.77
C VAL A 590 12.03 -9.34 -11.13
N ASP A 591 12.43 -9.34 -12.38
CA ASP A 591 13.67 -9.89 -12.92
C ASP A 591 13.99 -11.33 -12.49
N ALA A 592 12.96 -12.19 -12.33
CA ALA A 592 13.07 -13.55 -11.80
C ALA A 592 13.99 -14.49 -12.62
N GLU A 593 14.27 -14.17 -13.88
CA GLU A 593 15.07 -15.02 -14.78
C GLU A 593 16.51 -14.49 -14.94
N THR A 594 16.90 -13.49 -14.16
CA THR A 594 18.21 -12.87 -14.20
C THR A 594 18.94 -12.97 -12.87
N GLU A 595 20.22 -12.61 -12.83
CA GLU A 595 21.00 -12.52 -11.60
C GLU A 595 20.95 -11.08 -10.97
N ASN A 596 20.13 -10.19 -11.55
CA ASN A 596 20.05 -8.77 -11.17
C ASN A 596 18.95 -8.53 -10.13
N ASP A 597 19.19 -8.90 -8.88
CA ASP A 597 18.27 -8.68 -7.75
C ASP A 597 16.81 -9.12 -8.03
N PRO A 598 16.55 -10.43 -8.19
CA PRO A 598 15.20 -10.94 -8.32
C PRO A 598 14.37 -10.64 -7.08
N ILE A 599 13.18 -10.03 -7.27
CA ILE A 599 12.35 -9.56 -6.16
C ILE A 599 10.94 -10.15 -6.25
N VAL A 600 10.37 -10.47 -5.09
CA VAL A 600 8.94 -10.75 -4.91
C VAL A 600 8.34 -9.71 -3.97
N TRP A 601 7.27 -9.09 -4.41
CA TRP A 601 6.34 -8.30 -3.59
C TRP A 601 5.08 -9.14 -3.33
N THR A 602 4.66 -9.31 -2.08
CA THR A 602 3.46 -10.08 -1.74
C THR A 602 2.88 -9.65 -0.39
N GLY A 603 1.62 -10.00 -0.10
CA GLY A 603 0.94 -9.71 1.16
C GLY A 603 -0.57 -9.59 1.00
N SER A 604 -1.20 -8.81 1.87
CA SER A 604 -2.64 -8.56 1.85
C SER A 604 -3.04 -7.32 1.03
N HIS A 605 -2.08 -6.42 0.74
CA HIS A 605 -2.28 -5.09 0.19
C HIS A 605 -2.81 -5.10 -1.25
N ASN A 606 -4.07 -4.70 -1.45
CA ASN A 606 -4.62 -4.44 -2.77
C ASN A 606 -4.03 -3.16 -3.38
N TRP A 607 -3.88 -3.09 -4.70
CA TRP A 607 -3.29 -1.93 -5.39
C TRP A 607 -4.31 -0.82 -5.57
N SER A 608 -4.82 -0.31 -4.43
CA SER A 608 -5.93 0.63 -4.36
C SER A 608 -5.66 1.77 -3.37
N SER A 609 -6.42 2.86 -3.51
CA SER A 609 -6.30 3.99 -2.58
C SER A 609 -6.72 3.62 -1.15
N ASN A 610 -7.77 2.80 -0.98
CA ASN A 610 -8.19 2.39 0.36
C ASN A 610 -7.13 1.52 1.06
N ALA A 611 -6.51 0.59 0.34
CA ALA A 611 -5.42 -0.22 0.89
C ALA A 611 -4.24 0.64 1.35
N ASN A 612 -3.91 1.70 0.60
CA ASN A 612 -2.80 2.59 0.94
C ASN A 612 -3.08 3.57 2.07
N THR A 613 -4.35 4.02 2.27
CA THR A 613 -4.62 5.19 3.13
C THR A 613 -5.60 4.92 4.27
N LYS A 614 -6.22 3.74 4.32
CA LYS A 614 -7.32 3.47 5.27
C LYS A 614 -7.35 2.07 5.85
N ASN A 615 -6.92 1.06 5.08
CA ASN A 615 -6.97 -0.33 5.53
C ASN A 615 -5.70 -0.67 6.31
N ASP A 616 -5.84 -1.54 7.30
CA ASP A 616 -4.70 -2.20 7.92
C ASP A 616 -4.26 -3.38 7.04
N GLU A 617 -3.14 -3.24 6.37
CA GLU A 617 -2.59 -4.24 5.45
C GLU A 617 -1.13 -4.56 5.81
N ASN A 618 -0.63 -5.69 5.36
CA ASN A 618 0.79 -6.02 5.44
C ASN A 618 1.36 -6.40 4.08
N THR A 619 2.61 -6.07 3.89
CA THR A 619 3.39 -6.35 2.67
C THR A 619 4.78 -6.82 3.02
N LEU A 620 5.27 -7.75 2.23
CA LEU A 620 6.65 -8.26 2.29
C LEU A 620 7.29 -8.18 0.92
N VAL A 621 8.57 -7.79 0.91
CA VAL A 621 9.43 -7.77 -0.28
C VAL A 621 10.58 -8.72 -0.02
N VAL A 622 10.80 -9.69 -0.89
CA VAL A 622 11.85 -10.69 -0.74
C VAL A 622 12.81 -10.61 -1.91
N HIS A 623 14.08 -10.31 -1.63
CA HIS A 623 15.16 -10.26 -2.61
C HIS A 623 15.86 -11.61 -2.67
N ASP A 624 15.30 -12.52 -3.49
CA ASP A 624 15.82 -13.88 -3.62
C ASP A 624 15.35 -14.56 -4.90
N ALA A 625 16.30 -15.12 -5.65
CA ALA A 625 16.00 -15.76 -6.94
C ALA A 625 15.13 -17.02 -6.81
N GLU A 626 15.29 -17.78 -5.73
CA GLU A 626 14.50 -19.00 -5.51
C GLU A 626 13.05 -18.66 -5.19
N VAL A 627 12.82 -17.69 -4.31
CA VAL A 627 11.46 -17.20 -3.98
C VAL A 627 10.82 -16.56 -5.20
N ALA A 628 11.57 -15.77 -5.97
CA ALA A 628 11.09 -15.16 -7.22
C ALA A 628 10.66 -16.22 -8.24
N ASP A 629 11.43 -17.30 -8.40
CA ASP A 629 11.06 -18.42 -9.27
C ASP A 629 9.76 -19.12 -8.81
N TRP A 630 9.51 -19.25 -7.50
CA TRP A 630 8.26 -19.84 -7.00
C TRP A 630 7.03 -19.03 -7.45
N TYR A 631 7.05 -17.71 -7.27
CA TYR A 631 5.96 -16.82 -7.64
C TYR A 631 5.82 -16.68 -9.18
N ARG A 632 6.93 -16.66 -9.91
CA ARG A 632 6.93 -16.71 -11.38
C ARG A 632 6.27 -17.99 -11.91
N ARG A 633 6.54 -19.15 -11.30
CA ARG A 633 5.90 -20.43 -11.66
C ARG A 633 4.41 -20.43 -11.34
N ALA A 634 4.01 -19.83 -10.21
CA ALA A 634 2.60 -19.66 -9.87
C ALA A 634 1.90 -18.77 -10.91
N TYR A 635 2.50 -17.59 -11.24
CA TYR A 635 2.00 -16.70 -12.28
C TYR A 635 1.88 -17.39 -13.64
N PHE A 636 2.94 -18.09 -14.07
CA PHE A 636 2.94 -18.78 -15.37
C PHE A 636 1.81 -19.80 -15.45
N ARG A 637 1.55 -20.55 -14.38
CA ARG A 637 0.47 -21.53 -14.35
C ARG A 637 -0.92 -20.92 -14.45
N LEU A 638 -1.14 -19.77 -13.81
CA LEU A 638 -2.41 -19.04 -13.87
C LEU A 638 -2.68 -18.46 -15.28
N THR A 639 -1.65 -17.99 -15.96
CA THR A 639 -1.76 -17.41 -17.31
C THR A 639 -1.69 -18.46 -18.42
N HIS A 640 -1.11 -19.62 -18.16
CA HIS A 640 -0.96 -20.75 -19.09
C HIS A 640 -1.50 -22.03 -18.46
N PRO A 641 -2.83 -22.11 -18.24
CA PRO A 641 -3.42 -23.31 -17.61
C PRO A 641 -3.14 -24.54 -18.48
N VAL A 642 -2.69 -25.63 -17.84
CA VAL A 642 -2.68 -26.94 -18.51
C VAL A 642 -4.13 -27.34 -18.68
N ILE A 643 -4.58 -27.35 -19.91
CA ILE A 643 -5.84 -27.99 -20.23
C ILE A 643 -5.63 -29.49 -19.95
N PRO A 644 -6.35 -30.09 -19.00
CA PRO A 644 -6.20 -31.52 -18.75
C PRO A 644 -6.51 -32.28 -20.05
N ASP A 645 -5.61 -33.15 -20.43
CA ASP A 645 -5.76 -33.99 -21.65
C ASP A 645 -6.77 -35.15 -21.38
N SER A 646 -7.89 -34.86 -20.73
CA SER A 646 -8.96 -35.80 -20.40
C SER A 646 -10.29 -35.32 -20.94
N THR A 647 -10.44 -35.38 -22.26
CA THR A 647 -11.75 -35.65 -22.85
C THR A 647 -11.57 -36.36 -24.18
N VAL A 648 -11.64 -37.71 -24.12
CA VAL A 648 -12.25 -38.46 -25.21
C VAL A 648 -13.75 -38.12 -25.16
N GLY A 649 -14.08 -36.95 -25.69
CA GLY A 649 -15.43 -36.42 -25.79
C GLY A 649 -15.42 -35.45 -26.96
N ILE A 650 -16.35 -35.60 -27.87
CA ILE A 650 -16.56 -34.72 -29.03
C ILE A 650 -16.59 -33.28 -28.56
N LEU A 651 -15.49 -32.53 -28.80
CA LEU A 651 -15.39 -31.11 -28.54
C LEU A 651 -16.22 -30.34 -29.57
N HIS A 652 -17.22 -29.63 -29.10
CA HIS A 652 -17.75 -28.48 -29.83
C HIS A 652 -16.66 -27.37 -29.78
N LEU A 653 -16.00 -27.18 -30.91
CA LEU A 653 -14.89 -26.24 -31.05
C LEU A 653 -15.42 -24.89 -31.54
N GLU A 654 -15.45 -23.92 -30.65
CA GLU A 654 -15.23 -22.52 -31.04
C GLU A 654 -13.73 -22.23 -30.95
N SER A 655 -12.99 -22.58 -31.98
CA SER A 655 -11.58 -22.22 -32.11
C SER A 655 -11.39 -21.35 -33.33
N THR A 656 -10.81 -20.18 -33.14
CA THR A 656 -10.39 -19.25 -34.18
C THR A 656 -9.09 -19.64 -34.89
N SER A 657 -8.49 -20.78 -34.54
CA SER A 657 -7.27 -21.26 -35.22
C SER A 657 -7.57 -21.84 -36.60
N ALA A 658 -6.83 -21.38 -37.60
CA ALA A 658 -7.01 -21.78 -39.01
C ALA A 658 -6.70 -23.27 -39.26
N VAL A 659 -5.99 -23.95 -38.35
CA VAL A 659 -5.54 -25.34 -38.49
C VAL A 659 -5.62 -26.07 -37.18
N GLN A 660 -6.08 -27.33 -37.20
CA GLN A 660 -6.11 -28.23 -36.01
C GLN A 660 -5.35 -29.52 -36.31
N VAL A 661 -4.60 -30.03 -35.34
CA VAL A 661 -3.81 -31.28 -35.43
C VAL A 661 -4.21 -32.19 -34.27
N PHE A 662 -4.57 -33.45 -34.61
CA PHE A 662 -4.99 -34.46 -33.63
C PHE A 662 -4.77 -35.89 -34.18
N PRO A 663 -4.70 -36.93 -33.35
CA PRO A 663 -4.50 -36.89 -31.92
C PRO A 663 -3.07 -36.44 -31.55
N THR A 664 -2.83 -36.10 -30.29
CA THR A 664 -1.51 -35.68 -29.81
C THR A 664 -0.69 -36.81 -29.20
N LEU A 665 -1.34 -37.90 -28.83
CA LEU A 665 -0.71 -39.14 -28.42
C LEU A 665 -0.89 -40.17 -29.54
N VAL A 666 0.20 -40.64 -30.10
CA VAL A 666 0.20 -41.57 -31.24
C VAL A 666 1.29 -42.62 -31.12
N ASN A 667 1.10 -43.77 -31.75
CA ASN A 667 2.15 -44.76 -31.89
C ASN A 667 3.18 -44.40 -32.99
N GLN A 668 2.79 -43.58 -33.97
CA GLN A 668 3.69 -43.00 -34.99
C GLN A 668 3.15 -41.64 -35.47
N PRO A 669 4.01 -40.68 -35.83
CA PRO A 669 3.57 -39.38 -36.35
C PRO A 669 2.65 -39.47 -37.57
N SER A 670 2.78 -40.49 -38.37
CA SER A 670 1.92 -40.77 -39.53
C SER A 670 0.44 -40.99 -39.18
N ALA A 671 0.11 -41.31 -37.92
CA ALA A 671 -1.26 -41.47 -37.42
C ALA A 671 -1.97 -40.13 -37.19
N ILE A 672 -1.25 -38.99 -37.22
CA ILE A 672 -1.79 -37.68 -36.98
C ILE A 672 -2.69 -37.24 -38.15
N GLN A 673 -3.75 -36.55 -37.80
CA GLN A 673 -4.68 -35.93 -38.72
C GLN A 673 -4.67 -34.42 -38.54
N LEU A 674 -5.00 -33.70 -39.62
CA LEU A 674 -5.07 -32.26 -39.67
C LEU A 674 -6.39 -31.81 -40.30
N VAL A 675 -7.05 -30.83 -39.69
CA VAL A 675 -8.23 -30.16 -40.27
C VAL A 675 -7.94 -28.66 -40.37
N SER A 676 -8.31 -28.07 -41.50
CA SER A 676 -8.14 -26.63 -41.74
C SER A 676 -9.49 -25.92 -41.89
N SER A 677 -9.57 -24.68 -41.44
CA SER A 677 -10.70 -23.79 -41.66
C SER A 677 -10.58 -22.98 -42.98
N SER A 678 -9.45 -23.10 -43.69
CA SER A 678 -9.17 -22.37 -44.94
C SER A 678 -8.71 -23.28 -46.06
N ASN A 679 -8.80 -22.76 -47.32
CA ASN A 679 -8.26 -23.39 -48.53
C ASN A 679 -6.97 -22.66 -48.90
N GLU A 680 -5.82 -23.20 -48.54
CA GLU A 680 -4.54 -22.54 -48.84
C GLU A 680 -3.37 -23.54 -48.89
N PRO A 681 -2.29 -23.21 -49.61
CA PRO A 681 -1.06 -24.00 -49.50
C PRO A 681 -0.40 -23.77 -48.16
N ALA A 682 0.18 -24.82 -47.61
CA ALA A 682 0.90 -24.76 -46.33
C ALA A 682 2.19 -25.59 -46.41
N SER A 683 3.11 -25.36 -45.48
CA SER A 683 4.22 -26.26 -45.24
C SER A 683 4.04 -26.93 -43.88
N ILE A 684 4.46 -28.18 -43.77
CA ILE A 684 4.47 -28.93 -42.53
C ILE A 684 5.90 -29.30 -42.17
N GLN A 685 6.21 -29.21 -40.89
CA GLN A 685 7.51 -29.56 -40.32
C GLN A 685 7.32 -30.42 -39.06
N LEU A 686 8.12 -31.50 -38.97
CA LEU A 686 8.27 -32.29 -37.70
C LEU A 686 9.66 -32.01 -37.17
N THR A 687 9.73 -31.61 -35.90
CA THR A 687 10.99 -31.36 -35.18
C THR A 687 11.04 -32.15 -33.88
N ASP A 688 12.23 -32.57 -33.46
CA ASP A 688 12.46 -33.04 -32.09
C ASP A 688 12.53 -31.86 -31.11
N MET A 689 12.60 -32.15 -29.80
CA MET A 689 12.64 -31.12 -28.76
C MET A 689 13.96 -30.36 -28.67
N GLN A 690 14.98 -30.77 -29.41
CA GLN A 690 16.27 -30.09 -29.60
C GLN A 690 16.25 -29.15 -30.83
N GLY A 691 15.10 -29.07 -31.54
CA GLY A 691 14.95 -28.22 -32.74
C GLY A 691 15.46 -28.84 -34.01
N LYS A 692 15.89 -30.12 -34.02
CA LYS A 692 16.31 -30.83 -35.23
C LYS A 692 15.11 -31.14 -36.10
N ILE A 693 15.13 -30.74 -37.37
CA ILE A 693 14.09 -31.00 -38.32
C ILE A 693 14.20 -32.45 -38.80
N LEU A 694 13.15 -33.24 -38.55
CA LEU A 694 13.02 -34.66 -38.97
C LEU A 694 12.25 -34.78 -40.27
N TYR A 695 11.35 -33.86 -40.57
CA TYR A 695 10.60 -33.76 -41.81
C TYR A 695 10.24 -32.33 -42.15
N ASN A 696 10.25 -31.99 -43.42
CA ASN A 696 9.77 -30.73 -43.97
C ASN A 696 9.11 -30.98 -45.33
N GLY A 697 7.81 -30.64 -45.45
CA GLY A 697 7.02 -30.92 -46.62
C GLY A 697 5.99 -29.85 -46.94
N LYS A 698 5.32 -29.93 -48.10
CA LYS A 698 4.24 -29.03 -48.51
C LYS A 698 2.91 -29.76 -48.47
N LEU A 699 1.85 -29.06 -48.09
CA LEU A 699 0.47 -29.50 -48.06
C LEU A 699 -0.42 -28.52 -48.87
N ASN A 700 -1.56 -29.01 -49.34
CA ASN A 700 -2.67 -28.18 -49.77
C ASN A 700 -3.84 -28.39 -48.83
N LEU A 701 -4.11 -27.38 -48.00
CA LEU A 701 -5.22 -27.40 -47.06
C LEU A 701 -6.54 -27.16 -47.80
N LYS A 702 -7.57 -27.91 -47.39
CA LYS A 702 -8.95 -27.69 -47.86
C LYS A 702 -9.86 -27.55 -46.63
N LYS A 703 -10.69 -26.51 -46.66
CA LYS A 703 -11.59 -26.19 -45.57
C LYS A 703 -12.50 -27.37 -45.19
N GLY A 704 -12.47 -27.76 -43.93
CA GLY A 704 -13.29 -28.83 -43.34
C GLY A 704 -12.90 -30.24 -43.76
N GLN A 705 -11.84 -30.41 -44.56
CA GLN A 705 -11.34 -31.72 -44.93
C GLN A 705 -10.30 -32.19 -43.93
N THR A 706 -10.47 -33.43 -43.41
CA THR A 706 -9.43 -34.10 -42.63
C THR A 706 -8.34 -34.64 -43.55
N LEU A 707 -7.11 -34.22 -43.28
CA LEU A 707 -5.92 -34.70 -44.03
C LEU A 707 -5.09 -35.58 -43.09
N SER A 708 -4.85 -36.81 -43.50
CA SER A 708 -3.91 -37.69 -42.75
C SER A 708 -2.47 -37.32 -43.08
N LEU A 709 -1.64 -37.16 -42.03
CA LEU A 709 -0.21 -36.84 -42.16
C LEU A 709 0.66 -38.09 -42.39
N SER A 710 0.19 -39.02 -43.22
CA SER A 710 0.86 -40.28 -43.53
C SER A 710 2.27 -40.12 -44.11
N MET A 711 2.64 -38.91 -44.56
CA MET A 711 3.97 -38.57 -45.05
C MET A 711 5.02 -38.35 -43.94
N LEU A 712 4.61 -38.20 -42.67
CA LEU A 712 5.56 -38.04 -41.59
C LEU A 712 6.34 -39.31 -41.33
N PRO A 713 7.66 -39.24 -41.03
CA PRO A 713 8.49 -40.42 -40.81
C PRO A 713 8.17 -41.07 -39.47
N ASN A 714 8.46 -42.36 -39.38
CA ASN A 714 8.47 -43.04 -38.11
C ASN A 714 9.66 -42.55 -37.27
N VAL A 715 9.39 -42.31 -35.99
CA VAL A 715 10.38 -41.81 -35.01
C VAL A 715 10.35 -42.65 -33.73
N ALA A 716 11.38 -42.57 -32.92
CA ALA A 716 11.42 -43.23 -31.61
C ALA A 716 10.39 -42.65 -30.64
N ASP A 717 10.16 -43.34 -29.53
CA ASP A 717 9.34 -42.82 -28.43
C ASP A 717 9.90 -41.50 -27.95
N GLY A 718 9.01 -40.50 -27.75
CA GLY A 718 9.44 -39.17 -27.34
C GLY A 718 8.44 -38.10 -27.68
N LEU A 719 8.83 -36.87 -27.36
CA LEU A 719 8.08 -35.63 -27.65
C LEU A 719 8.61 -34.99 -28.94
N TYR A 720 7.70 -34.55 -29.78
CA TYR A 720 7.97 -33.92 -31.05
C TYR A 720 7.05 -32.71 -31.28
N LEU A 721 7.44 -31.79 -32.13
CA LEU A 721 6.64 -30.64 -32.50
C LEU A 721 6.23 -30.75 -33.96
N VAL A 722 4.94 -30.76 -34.27
CA VAL A 722 4.38 -30.64 -35.60
C VAL A 722 4.01 -29.17 -35.84
N SER A 723 4.64 -28.52 -36.77
CA SER A 723 4.37 -27.12 -37.16
C SER A 723 3.77 -27.06 -38.56
N VAL A 724 2.67 -26.35 -38.71
CA VAL A 724 2.01 -26.08 -40.01
C VAL A 724 2.05 -24.58 -40.23
N ARG A 725 2.68 -24.16 -41.35
CA ARG A 725 2.82 -22.76 -41.71
C ARG A 725 2.01 -22.50 -42.97
N THR A 726 1.09 -21.54 -42.90
CA THR A 726 0.34 -20.98 -44.03
C THR A 726 0.93 -19.63 -44.46
N SER A 727 0.30 -18.94 -45.42
CA SER A 727 0.73 -17.58 -45.82
C SER A 727 0.62 -16.56 -44.69
N ASN A 728 -0.32 -16.73 -43.74
CA ASN A 728 -0.69 -15.73 -42.75
C ASN A 728 -0.55 -16.20 -41.31
N SER A 729 -0.21 -17.47 -41.06
CA SER A 729 -0.13 -18.02 -39.71
C SER A 729 0.84 -19.18 -39.60
N ILE A 730 1.36 -19.40 -38.39
CA ILE A 730 2.10 -20.61 -38.00
C ILE A 730 1.33 -21.24 -36.86
N PHE A 731 1.00 -22.52 -37.05
CA PHE A 731 0.41 -23.34 -36.03
C PHE A 731 1.40 -24.42 -35.60
N SER A 732 1.63 -24.61 -34.34
CA SER A 732 2.51 -25.67 -33.81
C SER A 732 1.82 -26.48 -32.72
N LYS A 733 1.96 -27.79 -32.78
CA LYS A 733 1.37 -28.71 -31.80
C LYS A 733 2.41 -29.73 -31.36
N LYS A 734 2.57 -29.87 -30.04
CA LYS A 734 3.38 -30.92 -29.43
C LYS A 734 2.64 -32.27 -29.55
N ILE A 735 3.35 -33.30 -29.97
CA ILE A 735 2.85 -34.66 -30.04
C ILE A 735 3.76 -35.59 -29.22
N GLN A 736 3.16 -36.58 -28.63
CA GLN A 736 3.90 -37.66 -27.96
C GLN A 736 3.78 -38.96 -28.79
N VAL A 737 4.91 -39.55 -29.12
CA VAL A 737 4.99 -40.85 -29.76
C VAL A 737 5.33 -41.89 -28.70
N VAL A 738 4.53 -42.96 -28.64
CA VAL A 738 4.69 -44.09 -27.70
C VAL A 738 4.43 -45.35 -28.51
N ASN A 739 5.47 -46.17 -28.77
CA ASN A 739 5.39 -47.44 -29.50
C ASN A 739 4.93 -48.61 -28.63
#